data_21702ee53269368b16adeae5a86fdb99
#
_entry.id   21702ee53269368b16adeae5a86fdb99
#
_cell.length_a   1.000
_cell.length_b   1.000
_cell.length_c   1.000
_cell.angle_alpha   90.00
_cell.angle_beta   90.00
_cell.angle_gamma   90.00
#
_symmetry.space_group_name_H-M   'P 1'
#
loop_
_entity.id
_entity.type
_entity.pdbx_description
1 polymer ?
#
loop_
_entity_poly.entity_id
_entity_poly.type
_entity_poly.pdbx_seq_one_letter_code
_entity_poly.pdbx_strand_id
1 'polypeptide(L)'
;MLEKATSSNAMDLNGLKLKSEIEYRKNLQDICNKIHAAANLDEILVDLKDEITGLFEAERLTVYLVDGRKRELVSRFKSGDEIGEIRIPLSNNSISGCSAYKKKLINIKNVYDDKELAAIDPDLKFDKSWDQKADFTTQQVLVVPVICKNYLLGVIQLINRKNGGSFSKLDEQSVTEMAHILGIALYNQKRMAKARPSKFDYLLKNRILTEKELDMAVADARRRRESVEAVLMSDFKVSKQDVGNALSQFYNVPFAKYNANAPVPSELLAGLKVSFMRHYAWVPLRKEGNNIVIAIDNPFDLQKVGEIKSLFTGKSVCFNVALKQDILKTLRRFTRKEKELASMQEILSQLKSEEPEIEAEESDLYEEDSAIVQLVNKIIIDAYERGSSDIHIEPFPGKEKTRVRIRVDGACAVLESLPSVFRDNIVSRIKIMADLDIVERRKPQDGTIKFKKYGGLDIELRVATIPTQGGVEDVVMRILATGKTLPLDKIGFSTRNYGNFVNSIIQPYGLIFVCGPTGSGKTSTLHSALSYINHTETKIWTAEDPVEITQRGLRQVQVKPKIGFDFASAMRAFLRSDPDVIMVGEMRDRETTSIGIEASLTGHLVFSTLHTNSATESITRLLDMGMDPFNFADSIVCVLAQRLVRTLCKNCKESYHPSKSEYETLVREYGSVERFEKNVNIPYTDDLILYRPVGCNRCYNAGYAGRMGLHELLMGTDSMKKLIQNNSLIEVLRNQAVKDGMTTLKQDGIEKILGGNCDLLQVRKVCIR
;
A
#
# COMPACT_ATOMS: atom_id res chain seq x y z
N MET A 1 32.55 -80.12 23.74
CA MET A 1 31.41 -79.14 23.63
C MET A 1 31.88 -77.69 23.68
N LEU A 2 33.17 -77.37 23.76
CA LEU A 2 33.67 -75.99 23.82
C LEU A 2 34.15 -75.43 22.45
N GLU A 3 34.33 -76.26 21.43
CA GLU A 3 34.76 -75.81 20.10
C GLU A 3 33.64 -75.45 19.14
N LYS A 4 32.35 -75.72 19.43
CA LYS A 4 31.22 -75.34 18.59
C LYS A 4 30.61 -73.98 18.96
N ALA A 5 30.93 -73.42 20.13
CA ALA A 5 30.42 -72.12 20.57
C ALA A 5 31.20 -70.92 20.01
N THR A 6 32.52 -71.14 19.64
CA THR A 6 33.36 -70.05 19.11
C THR A 6 33.20 -69.84 17.61
N SER A 7 32.72 -70.81 16.83
CA SER A 7 32.51 -70.69 15.39
C SER A 7 31.15 -70.03 15.06
N SER A 8 30.12 -70.15 15.92
CA SER A 8 28.84 -69.54 15.73
C SER A 8 28.85 -67.97 15.99
N ASN A 9 29.61 -67.57 17.02
CA ASN A 9 29.75 -66.12 17.33
C ASN A 9 30.65 -65.39 16.31
N ALA A 10 31.58 -66.00 15.65
CA ALA A 10 32.41 -65.41 14.61
C ALA A 10 31.66 -65.28 13.28
N MET A 11 30.71 -66.17 12.97
CA MET A 11 29.83 -66.04 11.78
C MET A 11 28.78 -64.94 11.94
N ASP A 12 28.21 -64.76 13.12
CA ASP A 12 27.25 -63.72 13.40
C ASP A 12 27.91 -62.28 13.41
N LEU A 13 29.10 -62.15 13.94
CA LEU A 13 29.90 -60.93 13.92
C LEU A 13 30.32 -60.52 12.49
N ASN A 14 30.65 -61.44 11.63
CA ASN A 14 30.97 -61.21 10.23
C ASN A 14 29.67 -60.80 9.43
N GLY A 15 28.55 -61.43 9.73
CA GLY A 15 27.23 -61.08 9.13
C GLY A 15 26.77 -59.71 9.52
N LEU A 16 26.97 -59.31 10.78
CA LEU A 16 26.63 -57.93 11.23
C LEU A 16 27.55 -56.86 10.63
N LYS A 17 28.86 -57.14 10.51
CA LYS A 17 29.81 -56.23 9.84
C LYS A 17 29.49 -56.06 8.35
N LEU A 18 29.12 -57.13 7.65
CA LEU A 18 28.78 -57.09 6.24
C LEU A 18 27.48 -56.31 6.01
N LYS A 19 26.48 -56.44 6.89
CA LYS A 19 25.23 -55.67 6.83
C LYS A 19 25.49 -54.18 7.05
N SER A 20 26.28 -53.79 8.02
CA SER A 20 26.62 -52.39 8.28
C SER A 20 27.41 -51.74 7.13
N GLU A 21 28.29 -52.52 6.48
CA GLU A 21 29.07 -52.07 5.33
C GLU A 21 28.19 -51.87 4.08
N ILE A 22 27.22 -52.77 3.87
CA ILE A 22 26.21 -52.61 2.79
C ILE A 22 25.33 -51.40 3.02
N GLU A 23 24.86 -51.15 4.23
CA GLU A 23 24.06 -50.01 4.60
C GLU A 23 24.85 -48.69 4.44
N TYR A 24 26.09 -48.65 4.87
CA TYR A 24 26.98 -47.51 4.66
C TYR A 24 27.19 -47.21 3.16
N ARG A 25 27.46 -48.24 2.34
CA ARG A 25 27.61 -48.10 0.89
C ARG A 25 26.32 -47.59 0.21
N LYS A 26 25.16 -48.05 0.66
CA LYS A 26 23.86 -47.60 0.15
C LYS A 26 23.65 -46.14 0.46
N ASN A 27 23.89 -45.70 1.69
CA ASN A 27 23.75 -44.29 2.10
C ASN A 27 24.72 -43.36 1.34
N LEU A 28 25.97 -43.80 1.12
CA LEU A 28 26.94 -43.10 0.29
C LEU A 28 26.41 -42.90 -1.15
N GLN A 29 25.87 -43.99 -1.74
CA GLN A 29 25.34 -43.94 -3.10
C GLN A 29 24.11 -43.00 -3.22
N ASP A 30 23.23 -43.00 -2.21
CA ASP A 30 22.08 -42.11 -2.16
C ASP A 30 22.50 -40.63 -2.06
N ILE A 31 23.50 -40.29 -1.24
CA ILE A 31 24.09 -38.96 -1.18
C ILE A 31 24.74 -38.58 -2.51
N CYS A 32 25.49 -39.47 -3.13
CA CYS A 32 26.10 -39.24 -4.44
C CYS A 32 25.07 -38.97 -5.54
N ASN A 33 23.94 -39.69 -5.55
CA ASN A 33 22.83 -39.47 -6.48
C ASN A 33 22.18 -38.12 -6.24
N LYS A 34 21.95 -37.71 -5.01
CA LYS A 34 21.43 -36.40 -4.65
C LYS A 34 22.36 -35.26 -5.09
N ILE A 35 23.67 -35.40 -4.90
CA ILE A 35 24.67 -34.43 -5.40
C ILE A 35 24.61 -34.33 -6.92
N HIS A 36 24.41 -35.41 -7.63
CA HIS A 36 24.31 -35.43 -9.10
C HIS A 36 23.01 -34.82 -9.60
N ALA A 37 21.90 -34.97 -8.86
CA ALA A 37 20.57 -34.44 -9.19
C ALA A 37 20.37 -33.00 -8.79
N ALA A 38 21.19 -32.43 -7.92
CA ALA A 38 21.06 -31.12 -7.37
C ALA A 38 21.06 -30.01 -8.46
N ALA A 39 20.05 -29.13 -8.44
CA ALA A 39 19.87 -28.09 -9.41
C ALA A 39 20.85 -26.91 -9.24
N ASN A 40 21.32 -26.68 -8.03
CA ASN A 40 22.23 -25.60 -7.69
C ASN A 40 23.18 -25.96 -6.55
N LEU A 41 24.18 -25.12 -6.35
CA LEU A 41 25.25 -25.37 -5.35
C LEU A 41 24.75 -25.22 -3.92
N ASP A 42 23.81 -24.30 -3.67
CA ASP A 42 23.30 -24.01 -2.32
C ASP A 42 22.51 -25.22 -1.78
N GLU A 43 21.82 -25.96 -2.65
CA GLU A 43 21.16 -27.23 -2.34
C GLU A 43 22.15 -28.29 -1.86
N ILE A 44 23.33 -28.41 -2.52
CA ILE A 44 24.37 -29.34 -2.10
C ILE A 44 25.01 -28.90 -0.76
N LEU A 45 25.24 -27.62 -0.58
CA LEU A 45 25.96 -27.09 0.58
C LEU A 45 25.11 -26.98 1.86
N VAL A 46 23.79 -26.80 1.72
CA VAL A 46 22.89 -26.59 2.85
C VAL A 46 22.06 -27.83 3.14
N ASP A 47 21.42 -28.40 2.13
CA ASP A 47 20.42 -29.46 2.34
C ASP A 47 21.07 -30.83 2.58
N LEU A 48 22.23 -31.11 1.97
CA LEU A 48 22.93 -32.39 2.15
C LEU A 48 23.96 -32.40 3.29
N LYS A 49 24.17 -31.27 3.96
CA LYS A 49 25.18 -31.14 5.01
C LYS A 49 24.99 -32.15 6.14
N ASP A 50 23.76 -32.28 6.64
CA ASP A 50 23.48 -33.17 7.79
C ASP A 50 23.55 -34.64 7.42
N GLU A 51 23.20 -35.02 6.19
CA GLU A 51 23.34 -36.40 5.69
C GLU A 51 24.80 -36.76 5.54
N ILE A 52 25.64 -35.87 5.00
CA ILE A 52 27.07 -36.10 4.84
C ILE A 52 27.77 -36.19 6.20
N THR A 53 27.47 -35.26 7.13
CA THR A 53 28.07 -35.34 8.49
C THR A 53 27.63 -36.58 9.22
N GLY A 54 26.38 -37.05 9.03
CA GLY A 54 25.86 -38.28 9.58
C GLY A 54 26.59 -39.52 9.03
N LEU A 55 26.83 -39.60 7.71
CA LEU A 55 27.51 -40.74 7.05
C LEU A 55 28.95 -40.93 7.56
N PHE A 56 29.69 -39.82 7.72
CA PHE A 56 31.09 -39.85 8.16
C PHE A 56 31.25 -39.73 9.68
N GLU A 57 30.15 -39.68 10.43
CA GLU A 57 30.15 -39.42 11.87
C GLU A 57 31.00 -38.19 12.24
N ALA A 58 31.00 -37.17 11.36
CA ALA A 58 31.78 -35.95 11.54
C ALA A 58 30.97 -34.91 12.33
N GLU A 59 31.62 -34.06 13.15
CA GLU A 59 30.99 -32.97 13.86
C GLU A 59 30.70 -31.81 12.92
N ARG A 60 31.59 -31.53 11.96
CA ARG A 60 31.42 -30.44 10.98
C ARG A 60 31.86 -30.85 9.58
N LEU A 61 31.14 -30.29 8.59
CA LEU A 61 31.48 -30.33 7.16
C LEU A 61 31.65 -28.90 6.65
N THR A 62 32.73 -28.68 5.90
CA THR A 62 32.92 -27.45 5.14
C THR A 62 33.27 -27.78 3.69
N VAL A 63 32.58 -27.18 2.75
CA VAL A 63 32.88 -27.29 1.33
C VAL A 63 33.36 -25.93 0.81
N TYR A 64 34.58 -25.92 0.31
CA TYR A 64 35.20 -24.74 -0.29
C TYR A 64 35.18 -24.83 -1.81
N LEU A 65 34.93 -23.70 -2.47
CA LEU A 65 35.03 -23.55 -3.91
C LEU A 65 36.23 -22.69 -4.29
N VAL A 66 36.81 -22.94 -5.44
CA VAL A 66 37.92 -22.14 -5.94
C VAL A 66 37.44 -20.87 -6.62
N ASP A 67 37.84 -19.71 -6.08
CA ASP A 67 37.79 -18.42 -6.78
C ASP A 67 39.06 -18.25 -7.60
N GLY A 68 38.99 -18.59 -8.88
CA GLY A 68 40.14 -18.55 -9.79
C GLY A 68 40.67 -17.14 -10.06
N ARG A 69 39.88 -16.08 -9.83
CA ARG A 69 40.30 -14.68 -10.03
C ARG A 69 41.20 -14.21 -8.89
N LYS A 70 40.87 -14.58 -7.65
CA LYS A 70 41.60 -14.16 -6.45
C LYS A 70 42.61 -15.21 -5.93
N ARG A 71 42.63 -16.42 -6.49
CA ARG A 71 43.40 -17.55 -6.03
C ARG A 71 43.13 -17.91 -4.57
N GLU A 72 41.81 -17.94 -4.21
CA GLU A 72 41.31 -18.23 -2.88
C GLU A 72 40.33 -19.41 -2.90
N LEU A 73 40.19 -20.08 -1.76
CA LEU A 73 39.11 -20.99 -1.45
C LEU A 73 38.02 -20.21 -0.72
N VAL A 74 36.77 -20.35 -1.15
CA VAL A 74 35.63 -19.63 -0.60
C VAL A 74 34.56 -20.61 -0.16
N SER A 75 34.16 -20.57 1.11
CA SER A 75 33.02 -21.34 1.62
C SER A 75 31.95 -20.41 2.15
N ARG A 76 30.70 -20.81 1.93
CA ARG A 76 29.53 -20.12 2.49
C ARG A 76 28.94 -20.98 3.60
N PHE A 77 28.64 -20.37 4.73
CA PHE A 77 27.95 -21.03 5.85
C PHE A 77 26.74 -20.22 6.29
N LYS A 78 25.72 -20.89 6.83
CA LYS A 78 24.54 -20.26 7.40
C LYS A 78 24.63 -20.33 8.93
N SER A 79 24.56 -19.15 9.59
CA SER A 79 24.43 -19.02 11.03
C SER A 79 23.21 -18.16 11.33
N GLY A 80 22.11 -18.77 11.77
CA GLY A 80 20.82 -18.07 11.86
C GLY A 80 20.31 -17.58 10.49
N ASP A 81 19.93 -16.32 10.38
CA ASP A 81 19.47 -15.69 9.12
C ASP A 81 20.60 -15.05 8.29
N GLU A 82 21.85 -15.02 8.80
CA GLU A 82 23.00 -14.44 8.11
C GLU A 82 23.83 -15.52 7.40
N ILE A 83 24.19 -15.23 6.13
CA ILE A 83 25.11 -16.07 5.36
C ILE A 83 26.51 -15.48 5.50
N GLY A 84 27.38 -16.16 6.27
CA GLY A 84 28.79 -15.81 6.39
C GLY A 84 29.63 -16.40 5.24
N GLU A 85 30.75 -15.78 4.94
CA GLU A 85 31.67 -16.21 3.91
C GLU A 85 33.08 -16.38 4.53
N ILE A 86 33.69 -17.59 4.38
CA ILE A 86 35.06 -17.86 4.80
C ILE A 86 35.94 -17.90 3.55
N ARG A 87 37.04 -17.12 3.56
CA ARG A 87 38.03 -17.07 2.49
C ARG A 87 39.40 -17.53 3.01
N ILE A 88 40.02 -18.44 2.27
CA ILE A 88 41.33 -19.00 2.60
C ILE A 88 42.21 -18.94 1.34
N PRO A 89 43.46 -18.44 1.43
CA PRO A 89 44.38 -18.42 0.29
C PRO A 89 44.72 -19.84 -0.18
N LEU A 90 44.92 -20.02 -1.49
CA LEU A 90 45.47 -21.23 -2.11
C LEU A 90 46.99 -21.28 -1.86
N SER A 91 47.38 -21.74 -0.67
CA SER A 91 48.80 -21.81 -0.24
C SER A 91 49.02 -22.99 0.71
N ASN A 92 50.28 -23.34 0.99
CA ASN A 92 50.58 -24.41 1.91
C ASN A 92 50.36 -24.08 3.40
N ASN A 93 49.98 -22.86 3.74
CA ASN A 93 49.93 -22.36 5.11
C ASN A 93 48.68 -22.81 5.90
N SER A 94 47.63 -23.30 5.24
CA SER A 94 46.44 -23.85 5.87
C SER A 94 46.09 -25.25 5.37
N ILE A 95 45.44 -26.08 6.19
CA ILE A 95 45.16 -27.48 5.86
C ILE A 95 44.36 -27.60 4.55
N SER A 96 43.26 -26.87 4.41
CA SER A 96 42.46 -26.87 3.19
C SER A 96 43.20 -26.23 2.00
N GLY A 97 43.95 -25.15 2.23
CA GLY A 97 44.81 -24.53 1.22
C GLY A 97 45.89 -25.45 0.71
N CYS A 98 46.57 -26.18 1.60
CA CYS A 98 47.63 -27.14 1.29
C CYS A 98 47.08 -28.35 0.48
N SER A 99 45.92 -28.90 0.87
CA SER A 99 45.25 -29.96 0.10
C SER A 99 44.87 -29.49 -1.31
N ALA A 100 44.36 -28.29 -1.44
CA ALA A 100 44.01 -27.68 -2.71
C ALA A 100 45.25 -27.43 -3.60
N TYR A 101 46.31 -26.86 -3.02
CA TYR A 101 47.56 -26.53 -3.72
C TYR A 101 48.30 -27.78 -4.21
N LYS A 102 48.45 -28.78 -3.32
CA LYS A 102 49.11 -30.06 -3.67
C LYS A 102 48.19 -31.00 -4.45
N LYS A 103 46.89 -30.74 -4.50
CA LYS A 103 45.86 -31.62 -5.07
C LYS A 103 45.91 -33.04 -4.46
N LYS A 104 46.15 -33.14 -3.15
CA LYS A 104 46.27 -34.40 -2.41
C LYS A 104 45.33 -34.42 -1.21
N LEU A 105 44.82 -35.64 -0.90
CA LEU A 105 44.10 -35.89 0.33
C LEU A 105 45.02 -35.67 1.53
N ILE A 106 44.55 -35.07 2.57
CA ILE A 106 45.24 -34.85 3.85
C ILE A 106 44.32 -35.37 4.96
N ASN A 107 44.82 -36.33 5.76
CA ASN A 107 44.16 -36.87 6.94
C ASN A 107 45.03 -36.62 8.16
N ILE A 108 44.59 -35.81 9.11
CA ILE A 108 45.34 -35.39 10.30
C ILE A 108 44.60 -35.90 11.53
N LYS A 109 45.32 -36.62 12.40
CA LYS A 109 44.78 -37.17 13.64
C LYS A 109 44.77 -36.15 14.78
N ASN A 110 45.71 -35.23 14.78
CA ASN A 110 45.77 -34.14 15.76
C ASN A 110 46.36 -32.87 15.15
N VAL A 111 45.53 -31.87 14.90
CA VAL A 111 45.96 -30.61 14.30
C VAL A 111 46.89 -29.77 15.20
N TYR A 112 47.04 -30.16 16.48
CA TYR A 112 47.96 -29.53 17.42
C TYR A 112 49.32 -30.20 17.48
N ASP A 113 49.52 -31.31 16.75
CA ASP A 113 50.82 -31.98 16.66
C ASP A 113 51.62 -31.40 15.49
N ASP A 114 52.51 -30.47 15.80
CA ASP A 114 53.39 -29.79 14.82
C ASP A 114 54.27 -30.77 14.01
N LYS A 115 54.58 -31.97 14.57
CA LYS A 115 55.33 -33.00 13.84
C LYS A 115 54.49 -33.68 12.77
N GLU A 116 53.20 -33.93 13.06
CA GLU A 116 52.27 -34.50 12.08
C GLU A 116 52.03 -33.49 10.93
N LEU A 117 51.86 -32.20 11.24
CA LEU A 117 51.71 -31.14 10.25
C LEU A 117 52.97 -30.97 9.39
N ALA A 118 54.14 -30.89 10.00
CA ALA A 118 55.43 -30.74 9.29
C ALA A 118 55.77 -31.96 8.40
N ALA A 119 55.28 -33.14 8.72
CA ALA A 119 55.43 -34.32 7.88
C ALA A 119 54.64 -34.26 6.56
N ILE A 120 53.56 -33.45 6.54
CA ILE A 120 52.74 -33.18 5.34
C ILE A 120 53.35 -32.05 4.52
N ASP A 121 53.68 -30.93 5.16
CA ASP A 121 54.39 -29.80 4.58
C ASP A 121 55.05 -28.96 5.68
N PRO A 122 56.36 -28.54 5.49
CA PRO A 122 57.06 -27.72 6.49
C PRO A 122 56.42 -26.39 6.81
N ASP A 123 55.66 -25.81 5.87
CA ASP A 123 55.01 -24.51 6.02
C ASP A 123 53.58 -24.62 6.56
N LEU A 124 53.04 -25.83 6.75
CA LEU A 124 51.69 -26.08 7.18
C LEU A 124 51.50 -25.73 8.66
N LYS A 125 50.60 -24.85 8.96
CA LYS A 125 50.23 -24.43 10.32
C LYS A 125 48.72 -24.48 10.52
N PHE A 126 48.31 -24.84 11.75
CA PHE A 126 46.92 -24.76 12.15
C PHE A 126 46.63 -23.40 12.80
N ASP A 127 45.66 -22.65 12.26
CA ASP A 127 45.25 -21.35 12.80
C ASP A 127 44.19 -21.53 13.92
N LYS A 128 44.69 -21.45 15.17
CA LYS A 128 43.87 -21.61 16.39
C LYS A 128 42.83 -20.48 16.60
N SER A 129 42.92 -19.38 15.86
CA SER A 129 42.01 -18.23 16.01
C SER A 129 40.57 -18.56 15.61
N TRP A 130 40.39 -19.57 14.75
CA TRP A 130 39.05 -20.03 14.34
C TRP A 130 38.35 -20.83 15.45
N ASP A 131 39.07 -21.64 16.19
CA ASP A 131 38.53 -22.41 17.31
C ASP A 131 38.05 -21.45 18.43
N GLN A 132 38.83 -20.41 18.72
CA GLN A 132 38.49 -19.39 19.71
C GLN A 132 37.23 -18.55 19.34
N LYS A 133 37.05 -18.27 18.04
CA LYS A 133 35.90 -17.52 17.54
C LYS A 133 34.62 -18.34 17.50
N ALA A 134 34.72 -19.66 17.34
CA ALA A 134 33.58 -20.54 17.13
C ALA A 134 33.18 -21.34 18.36
N ASP A 135 33.87 -21.15 19.52
CA ASP A 135 33.72 -21.94 20.75
C ASP A 135 33.74 -23.45 20.44
N PHE A 136 34.72 -23.86 19.65
CA PHE A 136 34.85 -25.21 19.12
C PHE A 136 36.32 -25.65 19.09
N THR A 137 36.61 -26.89 19.44
CA THR A 137 37.98 -27.44 19.42
C THR A 137 38.14 -28.36 18.23
N THR A 138 38.91 -27.94 17.25
CA THR A 138 39.29 -28.78 16.12
C THR A 138 40.42 -29.73 16.53
N GLN A 139 40.22 -31.04 16.44
CA GLN A 139 41.23 -32.05 16.78
C GLN A 139 41.66 -32.83 15.54
N GLN A 140 40.72 -33.36 14.80
CA GLN A 140 40.95 -34.21 13.64
C GLN A 140 40.40 -33.55 12.38
N VAL A 141 41.11 -33.66 11.27
CA VAL A 141 40.69 -33.05 10.00
C VAL A 141 40.99 -33.97 8.83
N LEU A 142 39.99 -34.31 8.05
CA LEU A 142 40.11 -34.99 6.77
C LEU A 142 39.75 -34.05 5.64
N VAL A 143 40.68 -33.78 4.74
CA VAL A 143 40.50 -32.83 3.62
C VAL A 143 40.76 -33.52 2.30
N VAL A 144 39.82 -33.36 1.37
CA VAL A 144 39.89 -33.96 0.04
C VAL A 144 39.66 -32.89 -1.05
N PRO A 145 40.56 -32.78 -2.03
CA PRO A 145 40.40 -31.86 -3.13
C PRO A 145 39.32 -32.35 -4.11
N VAL A 146 38.46 -31.46 -4.55
CA VAL A 146 37.44 -31.72 -5.55
C VAL A 146 38.01 -31.42 -6.94
N ILE A 147 38.31 -32.44 -7.69
CA ILE A 147 39.02 -32.34 -8.98
C ILE A 147 38.18 -32.99 -10.08
N CYS A 148 38.04 -32.32 -11.23
CA CYS A 148 37.48 -32.88 -12.44
C CYS A 148 38.31 -32.48 -13.66
N LYS A 149 38.71 -33.48 -14.52
CA LYS A 149 39.56 -33.28 -15.71
C LYS A 149 40.79 -32.39 -15.44
N ASN A 150 41.53 -32.70 -14.36
CA ASN A 150 42.70 -31.96 -13.90
C ASN A 150 42.47 -30.54 -13.35
N TYR A 151 41.21 -30.06 -13.35
CA TYR A 151 40.88 -28.76 -12.78
C TYR A 151 40.47 -28.90 -11.32
N LEU A 152 41.10 -28.15 -10.43
CA LEU A 152 40.69 -27.99 -9.05
C LEU A 152 39.45 -27.10 -9.01
N LEU A 153 38.35 -27.61 -8.46
CA LEU A 153 37.05 -26.91 -8.38
C LEU A 153 36.71 -26.51 -6.96
N GLY A 154 37.22 -27.25 -5.96
CA GLY A 154 36.94 -26.99 -4.57
C GLY A 154 37.71 -27.94 -3.63
N VAL A 155 37.33 -27.97 -2.37
CA VAL A 155 37.84 -28.83 -1.32
C VAL A 155 36.71 -29.22 -0.37
N ILE A 156 36.61 -30.48 0.03
CA ILE A 156 35.75 -30.96 1.11
C ILE A 156 36.59 -31.12 2.36
N GLN A 157 36.12 -30.58 3.49
CA GLN A 157 36.75 -30.69 4.79
C GLN A 157 35.77 -31.26 5.80
N LEU A 158 36.11 -32.37 6.42
CA LEU A 158 35.44 -32.97 7.57
C LEU A 158 36.26 -32.72 8.83
N ILE A 159 35.61 -32.34 9.90
CA ILE A 159 36.24 -31.96 11.17
C ILE A 159 35.66 -32.82 12.28
N ASN A 160 36.51 -33.36 13.12
CA ASN A 160 36.28 -34.21 14.29
C ASN A 160 35.33 -35.39 14.04
N ARG A 161 35.69 -36.56 14.49
CA ARG A 161 34.79 -37.69 14.50
C ARG A 161 34.04 -37.79 15.82
N LYS A 162 32.71 -37.89 15.79
CA LYS A 162 31.83 -37.90 16.97
C LYS A 162 32.19 -38.96 18.01
N ASN A 163 32.75 -40.07 17.56
CA ASN A 163 33.11 -41.23 18.43
C ASN A 163 34.59 -41.22 18.89
N GLY A 164 35.31 -40.10 18.75
CA GLY A 164 36.66 -39.90 19.30
C GLY A 164 37.81 -40.67 18.59
N GLY A 165 37.53 -41.33 17.46
CA GLY A 165 38.56 -42.03 16.63
C GLY A 165 39.05 -41.17 15.47
N SER A 166 40.18 -41.52 14.85
CA SER A 166 40.63 -40.88 13.60
C SER A 166 39.82 -41.36 12.39
N PHE A 167 39.72 -40.55 11.34
CA PHE A 167 39.10 -40.96 10.08
C PHE A 167 39.84 -42.17 9.50
N SER A 168 39.10 -43.21 9.13
CA SER A 168 39.64 -44.50 8.63
C SER A 168 39.98 -44.42 7.14
N LYS A 169 40.69 -45.45 6.65
CA LYS A 169 40.92 -45.60 5.21
C LYS A 169 39.65 -45.75 4.38
N LEU A 170 38.58 -46.28 4.97
CA LEU A 170 37.27 -46.38 4.32
C LEU A 170 36.65 -44.97 4.17
N ASP A 171 36.78 -44.10 5.19
CA ASP A 171 36.32 -42.71 5.13
C ASP A 171 37.12 -41.95 4.06
N GLU A 172 38.44 -42.13 3.96
CA GLU A 172 39.26 -41.51 2.90
C GLU A 172 38.79 -41.89 1.50
N GLN A 173 38.51 -43.19 1.27
CA GLN A 173 38.00 -43.67 -0.02
C GLN A 173 36.61 -43.10 -0.34
N SER A 174 35.71 -43.15 0.62
CA SER A 174 34.32 -42.71 0.44
C SER A 174 34.21 -41.21 0.21
N VAL A 175 34.98 -40.40 0.96
CA VAL A 175 35.02 -38.92 0.73
C VAL A 175 35.66 -38.60 -0.62
N THR A 176 36.65 -39.38 -1.06
CA THR A 176 37.29 -39.22 -2.38
C THR A 176 36.29 -39.52 -3.51
N GLU A 177 35.48 -40.57 -3.38
CA GLU A 177 34.44 -40.92 -4.32
C GLU A 177 33.37 -39.82 -4.40
N MET A 178 32.90 -39.31 -3.26
CA MET A 178 31.95 -38.20 -3.17
C MET A 178 32.55 -36.91 -3.76
N ALA A 179 33.82 -36.58 -3.49
CA ALA A 179 34.53 -35.45 -4.06
C ALA A 179 34.65 -35.51 -5.59
N HIS A 180 34.82 -36.71 -6.13
CA HIS A 180 34.84 -36.91 -7.59
C HIS A 180 33.49 -36.62 -8.23
N ILE A 181 32.40 -37.13 -7.65
CA ILE A 181 31.03 -36.87 -8.13
C ILE A 181 30.67 -35.39 -8.04
N LEU A 182 30.98 -34.75 -6.89
CA LEU A 182 30.83 -33.33 -6.72
C LEU A 182 31.65 -32.55 -7.78
N GLY A 183 32.85 -32.99 -8.08
CA GLY A 183 33.68 -32.41 -9.15
C GLY A 183 33.03 -32.48 -10.52
N ILE A 184 32.40 -33.60 -10.87
CA ILE A 184 31.66 -33.74 -12.13
C ILE A 184 30.45 -32.79 -12.16
N ALA A 185 29.67 -32.75 -11.10
CA ALA A 185 28.51 -31.87 -10.99
C ALA A 185 28.91 -30.39 -11.15
N LEU A 186 29.92 -29.93 -10.42
CA LEU A 186 30.43 -28.55 -10.49
C LEU A 186 31.04 -28.21 -11.87
N TYR A 187 31.77 -29.14 -12.47
CA TYR A 187 32.34 -28.95 -13.80
C TYR A 187 31.24 -28.78 -14.87
N ASN A 188 30.21 -29.62 -14.82
CA ASN A 188 29.10 -29.55 -15.73
C ASN A 188 28.29 -28.28 -15.55
N GLN A 189 28.02 -27.83 -14.33
CA GLN A 189 27.37 -26.56 -14.05
C GLN A 189 28.19 -25.36 -14.58
N LYS A 190 29.51 -25.32 -14.33
CA LYS A 190 30.37 -24.24 -14.89
C LYS A 190 30.44 -24.25 -16.41
N ARG A 191 30.41 -25.46 -17.03
CA ARG A 191 30.40 -25.57 -18.51
C ARG A 191 29.09 -25.14 -19.10
N MET A 192 27.95 -25.47 -18.49
CA MET A 192 26.62 -25.04 -18.91
C MET A 192 26.44 -23.53 -18.73
N ALA A 193 26.98 -22.93 -17.67
CA ALA A 193 26.98 -21.50 -17.44
C ALA A 193 27.81 -20.71 -18.48
N LYS A 194 28.90 -21.29 -19.02
CA LYS A 194 29.71 -20.69 -20.10
C LYS A 194 29.13 -20.91 -21.50
N ALA A 195 28.28 -21.92 -21.71
CA ALA A 195 27.75 -22.28 -23.02
C ALA A 195 26.39 -21.70 -23.34
N ARG A 196 25.67 -21.09 -22.36
CA ARG A 196 24.39 -20.42 -22.59
C ARG A 196 24.63 -18.92 -22.71
N PRO A 197 24.10 -18.23 -23.75
CA PRO A 197 24.09 -16.79 -23.81
C PRO A 197 23.41 -16.24 -22.55
N SER A 198 23.98 -15.19 -21.96
CA SER A 198 23.34 -14.51 -20.82
C SER A 198 22.04 -13.85 -21.28
N LYS A 199 21.05 -13.79 -20.38
CA LYS A 199 19.75 -13.16 -20.64
C LYS A 199 19.89 -11.71 -21.16
N PHE A 200 21.02 -11.04 -20.88
CA PHE A 200 21.27 -9.65 -21.22
C PHE A 200 22.47 -9.45 -22.16
N ASP A 201 22.97 -10.51 -22.83
CA ASP A 201 24.06 -10.44 -23.79
C ASP A 201 23.81 -9.43 -24.93
N TYR A 202 22.55 -9.27 -25.33
CA TYR A 202 22.14 -8.26 -26.29
C TYR A 202 22.54 -6.85 -25.85
N LEU A 203 22.33 -6.51 -24.57
CA LEU A 203 22.64 -5.18 -24.03
C LEU A 203 24.15 -4.95 -24.00
N LEU A 204 24.95 -5.97 -23.68
CA LEU A 204 26.41 -5.91 -23.70
C LEU A 204 26.96 -5.79 -25.12
N LYS A 205 26.46 -6.61 -26.06
CA LYS A 205 26.89 -6.62 -27.45
C LYS A 205 26.61 -5.29 -28.16
N ASN A 206 25.46 -4.66 -27.85
CA ASN A 206 25.09 -3.38 -28.42
C ASN A 206 25.62 -2.17 -27.60
N ARG A 207 26.51 -2.40 -26.62
CA ARG A 207 27.14 -1.38 -25.77
C ARG A 207 26.12 -0.45 -25.06
N ILE A 208 24.93 -0.98 -24.76
CA ILE A 208 23.89 -0.28 -24.00
C ILE A 208 24.26 -0.29 -22.52
N LEU A 209 24.95 -1.35 -22.07
CA LEU A 209 25.49 -1.52 -20.72
C LEU A 209 26.90 -2.08 -20.78
N THR A 210 27.70 -1.78 -19.77
CA THR A 210 28.96 -2.45 -19.49
C THR A 210 28.77 -3.67 -18.59
N GLU A 211 29.74 -4.62 -18.59
CA GLU A 211 29.69 -5.79 -17.69
C GLU A 211 29.59 -5.36 -16.22
N LYS A 212 30.31 -4.30 -15.81
CA LYS A 212 30.27 -3.78 -14.44
C LYS A 212 28.88 -3.27 -14.05
N GLU A 213 28.23 -2.53 -14.93
CA GLU A 213 26.86 -2.02 -14.70
C GLU A 213 25.84 -3.15 -14.61
N LEU A 214 26.00 -4.18 -15.42
CA LEU A 214 25.13 -5.37 -15.34
C LEU A 214 25.34 -6.11 -14.03
N ASP A 215 26.59 -6.31 -13.58
CA ASP A 215 26.91 -6.94 -12.28
C ASP A 215 26.31 -6.14 -11.11
N MET A 216 26.38 -4.79 -11.17
CA MET A 216 25.75 -3.91 -10.19
C MET A 216 24.22 -4.06 -10.20
N ALA A 217 23.59 -4.05 -11.40
CA ALA A 217 22.15 -4.20 -11.54
C ALA A 217 21.66 -5.56 -10.94
N VAL A 218 22.41 -6.64 -11.17
CA VAL A 218 22.12 -7.95 -10.61
C VAL A 218 22.26 -7.97 -9.08
N ALA A 219 23.30 -7.32 -8.53
CA ALA A 219 23.51 -7.22 -7.10
C ALA A 219 22.39 -6.39 -6.42
N ASP A 220 22.00 -5.26 -7.02
CA ASP A 220 20.94 -4.38 -6.53
C ASP A 220 19.56 -5.06 -6.60
N ALA A 221 19.27 -5.78 -7.67
CA ALA A 221 18.05 -6.55 -7.81
C ALA A 221 17.90 -7.60 -6.69
N ARG A 222 18.98 -8.31 -6.35
CA ARG A 222 18.99 -9.25 -5.23
C ARG A 222 18.75 -8.57 -3.89
N ARG A 223 19.41 -7.44 -3.64
CA ARG A 223 19.28 -6.67 -2.40
C ARG A 223 17.86 -6.15 -2.19
N ARG A 224 17.18 -5.69 -3.26
CA ARG A 224 15.83 -5.11 -3.23
C ARG A 224 14.71 -6.14 -3.42
N ARG A 225 15.05 -7.39 -3.70
CA ARG A 225 14.09 -8.47 -4.07
C ARG A 225 13.25 -8.08 -5.30
N GLU A 226 13.85 -7.39 -6.25
CA GLU A 226 13.24 -6.96 -7.51
C GLU A 226 13.79 -7.77 -8.68
N SER A 227 13.10 -7.70 -9.84
CA SER A 227 13.64 -8.30 -11.07
C SER A 227 14.79 -7.45 -11.64
N VAL A 228 15.79 -8.08 -12.24
CA VAL A 228 16.92 -7.40 -12.88
C VAL A 228 16.42 -6.45 -13.96
N GLU A 229 15.41 -6.84 -14.72
CA GLU A 229 14.76 -6.03 -15.75
C GLU A 229 14.20 -4.70 -15.18
N ALA A 230 13.59 -4.75 -13.99
CA ALA A 230 13.05 -3.55 -13.34
C ALA A 230 14.17 -2.60 -12.94
N VAL A 231 15.25 -3.10 -12.34
CA VAL A 231 16.42 -2.30 -11.94
C VAL A 231 17.13 -1.71 -13.15
N LEU A 232 17.31 -2.47 -14.24
CA LEU A 232 17.87 -1.98 -15.48
C LEU A 232 17.11 -0.78 -16.06
N MET A 233 15.77 -0.83 -16.00
CA MET A 233 14.94 0.28 -16.50
C MET A 233 14.87 1.47 -15.55
N SER A 234 14.81 1.24 -14.22
CA SER A 234 14.67 2.33 -13.25
C SER A 234 15.97 3.08 -13.01
N ASP A 235 17.06 2.36 -12.73
CA ASP A 235 18.31 2.92 -12.22
C ASP A 235 19.32 3.14 -13.36
N PHE A 236 19.42 2.18 -14.28
CA PHE A 236 20.37 2.26 -15.41
C PHE A 236 19.74 2.88 -16.67
N LYS A 237 18.46 3.29 -16.62
CA LYS A 237 17.74 3.97 -17.71
C LYS A 237 17.73 3.21 -19.04
N VAL A 238 17.89 1.87 -19.00
CA VAL A 238 17.80 1.04 -20.21
C VAL A 238 16.36 1.11 -20.74
N SER A 239 16.21 1.32 -22.04
CA SER A 239 14.88 1.41 -22.62
C SER A 239 14.13 0.08 -22.51
N LYS A 240 12.82 0.16 -22.32
CA LYS A 240 11.96 -1.04 -22.28
C LYS A 240 12.05 -1.87 -23.57
N GLN A 241 12.31 -1.22 -24.70
CA GLN A 241 12.47 -1.88 -25.97
C GLN A 241 13.75 -2.71 -26.02
N ASP A 242 14.86 -2.17 -25.49
CA ASP A 242 16.16 -2.87 -25.45
C ASP A 242 16.12 -4.06 -24.49
N VAL A 243 15.48 -3.90 -23.32
CA VAL A 243 15.24 -5.02 -22.42
C VAL A 243 14.37 -6.09 -23.11
N GLY A 244 13.33 -5.68 -23.82
CA GLY A 244 12.48 -6.58 -24.59
C GLY A 244 13.22 -7.32 -25.70
N ASN A 245 14.10 -6.64 -26.44
CA ASN A 245 14.95 -7.23 -27.47
C ASN A 245 15.95 -8.24 -26.88
N ALA A 246 16.52 -7.93 -25.72
CA ALA A 246 17.40 -8.86 -25.01
C ALA A 246 16.67 -10.14 -24.60
N LEU A 247 15.46 -10.02 -24.03
CA LEU A 247 14.63 -11.15 -23.67
C LEU A 247 14.19 -11.97 -24.90
N SER A 248 13.77 -11.30 -25.96
CA SER A 248 13.35 -11.94 -27.22
C SER A 248 14.50 -12.76 -27.84
N GLN A 249 15.70 -12.22 -27.87
CA GLN A 249 16.87 -12.91 -28.40
C GLN A 249 17.29 -14.09 -27.54
N PHE A 250 17.24 -13.93 -26.20
CA PHE A 250 17.60 -15.00 -25.26
C PHE A 250 16.65 -16.17 -25.32
N TYR A 251 15.35 -15.90 -25.30
CA TYR A 251 14.32 -16.93 -25.31
C TYR A 251 13.95 -17.43 -26.71
N ASN A 252 14.43 -16.76 -27.75
CA ASN A 252 14.10 -17.03 -29.15
C ASN A 252 12.61 -17.02 -29.44
N VAL A 253 11.89 -16.07 -28.83
CA VAL A 253 10.44 -15.82 -29.03
C VAL A 253 10.17 -14.31 -29.13
N PRO A 254 9.11 -13.87 -29.82
CA PRO A 254 8.78 -12.46 -29.94
C PRO A 254 8.55 -11.78 -28.58
N PHE A 255 8.93 -10.52 -28.45
CA PHE A 255 8.61 -9.72 -27.28
C PHE A 255 7.21 -9.12 -27.36
N ALA A 256 6.35 -9.43 -26.39
CA ALA A 256 5.00 -8.86 -26.28
C ALA A 256 5.05 -7.54 -25.50
N LYS A 257 4.88 -6.43 -26.21
CA LYS A 257 4.80 -5.10 -25.63
C LYS A 257 3.40 -4.84 -25.05
N TYR A 258 3.32 -4.27 -23.86
CA TYR A 258 2.04 -3.86 -23.28
C TYR A 258 1.34 -2.84 -24.19
N ASN A 259 0.10 -3.10 -24.53
CA ASN A 259 -0.76 -2.22 -25.31
C ASN A 259 -2.06 -1.94 -24.52
N ALA A 260 -2.22 -0.68 -24.09
CA ALA A 260 -3.40 -0.26 -23.35
C ALA A 260 -4.71 -0.33 -24.16
N ASN A 261 -4.63 -0.33 -25.49
CA ASN A 261 -5.79 -0.34 -26.39
C ASN A 261 -6.06 -1.72 -27.05
N ALA A 262 -5.27 -2.76 -26.69
CA ALA A 262 -5.49 -4.09 -27.25
C ALA A 262 -6.89 -4.63 -26.87
N PRO A 263 -7.63 -5.28 -27.76
CA PRO A 263 -8.93 -5.88 -27.43
C PRO A 263 -8.75 -6.94 -26.33
N VAL A 264 -9.74 -7.07 -25.43
CA VAL A 264 -9.75 -8.13 -24.40
C VAL A 264 -10.23 -9.42 -25.06
N PRO A 265 -9.44 -10.51 -25.02
CA PRO A 265 -9.83 -11.78 -25.63
C PRO A 265 -10.77 -12.56 -24.70
N SER A 266 -12.00 -12.08 -24.50
CA SER A 266 -12.99 -12.67 -23.59
C SER A 266 -13.25 -14.16 -23.84
N GLU A 267 -13.26 -14.61 -25.12
CA GLU A 267 -13.39 -16.02 -25.46
C GLU A 267 -12.22 -16.91 -24.97
N LEU A 268 -11.02 -16.33 -24.83
CA LEU A 268 -9.83 -17.05 -24.36
C LEU A 268 -9.69 -17.00 -22.82
N LEU A 269 -10.38 -16.07 -22.20
CA LEU A 269 -10.38 -15.91 -20.73
C LEU A 269 -11.47 -16.74 -20.06
N ALA A 270 -12.52 -17.11 -20.81
CA ALA A 270 -13.62 -17.92 -20.31
C ALA A 270 -13.11 -19.26 -19.74
N GLY A 271 -13.37 -19.52 -18.46
CA GLY A 271 -12.95 -20.72 -17.75
C GLY A 271 -11.50 -20.71 -17.21
N LEU A 272 -10.75 -19.63 -17.39
CA LEU A 272 -9.40 -19.50 -16.83
C LEU A 272 -9.43 -18.77 -15.48
N LYS A 273 -8.81 -19.36 -14.45
CA LYS A 273 -8.66 -18.72 -13.14
C LYS A 273 -7.61 -17.61 -13.21
N VAL A 274 -8.02 -16.38 -12.91
CA VAL A 274 -7.12 -15.20 -12.92
C VAL A 274 -6.01 -15.30 -11.88
N SER A 275 -6.29 -15.92 -10.73
CA SER A 275 -5.31 -16.24 -9.69
C SER A 275 -4.17 -17.10 -10.24
N PHE A 276 -4.49 -18.13 -11.03
CA PHE A 276 -3.52 -19.00 -11.67
C PHE A 276 -2.66 -18.22 -12.70
N MET A 277 -3.28 -17.41 -13.56
CA MET A 277 -2.55 -16.57 -14.52
C MET A 277 -1.63 -15.55 -13.82
N ARG A 278 -2.07 -15.01 -12.68
CA ARG A 278 -1.28 -14.06 -11.89
C ARG A 278 -0.11 -14.73 -11.17
N HIS A 279 -0.35 -15.88 -10.56
CA HIS A 279 0.67 -16.65 -9.84
C HIS A 279 1.81 -17.06 -10.78
N TYR A 280 1.46 -17.60 -11.92
CA TYR A 280 2.43 -18.08 -12.93
C TYR A 280 2.88 -16.99 -13.91
N ALA A 281 2.43 -15.75 -13.78
CA ALA A 281 2.78 -14.60 -14.61
C ALA A 281 2.66 -14.88 -16.12
N TRP A 282 1.45 -15.17 -16.59
CA TRP A 282 1.13 -15.35 -17.99
C TRP A 282 -0.27 -14.81 -18.34
N VAL A 283 -0.53 -14.52 -19.61
CA VAL A 283 -1.83 -14.04 -20.07
C VAL A 283 -2.06 -14.36 -21.56
N PRO A 284 -3.24 -14.86 -21.98
CA PRO A 284 -3.57 -15.00 -23.39
C PRO A 284 -3.76 -13.60 -24.01
N LEU A 285 -3.13 -13.35 -25.16
CA LEU A 285 -3.20 -12.06 -25.84
C LEU A 285 -4.23 -12.04 -26.96
N ARG A 286 -4.23 -13.06 -27.82
CA ARG A 286 -5.09 -13.15 -29.01
C ARG A 286 -5.10 -14.54 -29.59
N LYS A 287 -6.09 -14.79 -30.46
CA LYS A 287 -6.20 -16.01 -31.27
C LYS A 287 -5.82 -15.68 -32.70
N GLU A 288 -4.93 -16.44 -33.28
CA GLU A 288 -4.51 -16.37 -34.70
C GLU A 288 -4.81 -17.69 -35.41
N GLY A 289 -5.99 -17.79 -36.02
CA GLY A 289 -6.47 -19.05 -36.61
C GLY A 289 -6.63 -20.14 -35.55
N ASN A 290 -5.85 -21.23 -35.64
CA ASN A 290 -5.83 -22.31 -34.64
C ASN A 290 -4.80 -22.10 -33.52
N ASN A 291 -3.99 -21.03 -33.59
CA ASN A 291 -2.94 -20.73 -32.62
C ASN A 291 -3.44 -19.75 -31.60
N ILE A 292 -3.05 -19.95 -30.32
CA ILE A 292 -3.28 -19.02 -29.23
C ILE A 292 -1.94 -18.40 -28.87
N VAL A 293 -1.85 -17.07 -28.96
CA VAL A 293 -0.65 -16.32 -28.56
C VAL A 293 -0.75 -15.95 -27.08
N ILE A 294 0.23 -16.41 -26.28
CA ILE A 294 0.30 -16.22 -24.83
C ILE A 294 1.54 -15.43 -24.48
N ALA A 295 1.38 -14.37 -23.68
CA ALA A 295 2.52 -13.67 -23.05
C ALA A 295 2.90 -14.40 -21.77
N ILE A 296 4.21 -14.64 -21.57
CA ILE A 296 4.78 -15.33 -20.42
C ILE A 296 6.11 -14.66 -20.03
N ASP A 297 6.47 -14.67 -18.75
CA ASP A 297 7.72 -14.07 -18.27
C ASP A 297 8.94 -14.96 -18.51
N ASN A 298 8.77 -16.29 -18.44
CA ASN A 298 9.82 -17.27 -18.65
C ASN A 298 9.36 -18.45 -19.52
N PRO A 299 9.59 -18.40 -20.84
CA PRO A 299 9.24 -19.49 -21.77
C PRO A 299 10.07 -20.78 -21.56
N PHE A 300 11.18 -20.75 -20.81
CA PHE A 300 12.01 -21.94 -20.54
C PHE A 300 11.58 -22.72 -19.31
N ASP A 301 10.57 -22.26 -18.59
CA ASP A 301 9.95 -23.00 -17.50
C ASP A 301 9.04 -24.10 -18.08
N LEU A 302 9.59 -25.31 -18.21
CA LEU A 302 8.91 -26.43 -18.87
C LEU A 302 7.65 -26.89 -18.13
N GLN A 303 7.65 -26.84 -16.79
CA GLN A 303 6.48 -27.20 -15.99
C GLN A 303 5.34 -26.24 -16.28
N LYS A 304 5.59 -24.94 -16.14
CA LYS A 304 4.65 -23.87 -16.39
C LYS A 304 4.10 -23.88 -17.83
N VAL A 305 4.99 -24.08 -18.80
CA VAL A 305 4.62 -24.21 -20.22
C VAL A 305 3.73 -25.43 -20.45
N GLY A 306 4.04 -26.56 -19.79
CA GLY A 306 3.24 -27.79 -19.85
C GLY A 306 1.83 -27.59 -19.28
N GLU A 307 1.72 -26.98 -18.10
CA GLU A 307 0.45 -26.66 -17.45
C GLU A 307 -0.40 -25.71 -18.30
N ILE A 308 0.21 -24.66 -18.85
CA ILE A 308 -0.51 -23.72 -19.73
C ILE A 308 -1.02 -24.43 -21.01
N LYS A 309 -0.20 -25.27 -21.63
CA LYS A 309 -0.61 -26.03 -22.84
C LYS A 309 -1.78 -26.96 -22.58
N SER A 310 -1.84 -27.58 -21.40
CA SER A 310 -2.94 -28.49 -21.02
C SER A 310 -4.30 -27.79 -20.91
N LEU A 311 -4.34 -26.48 -20.65
CA LEU A 311 -5.58 -25.70 -20.61
C LEU A 311 -6.20 -25.44 -21.97
N PHE A 312 -5.44 -25.59 -23.07
CA PHE A 312 -5.88 -25.29 -24.42
C PHE A 312 -5.87 -26.55 -25.30
N THR A 313 -6.53 -27.60 -24.84
CA THR A 313 -6.58 -28.90 -25.53
C THR A 313 -7.13 -28.75 -26.97
N GLY A 314 -6.43 -29.33 -27.96
CA GLY A 314 -6.80 -29.25 -29.37
C GLY A 314 -6.44 -27.95 -30.10
N LYS A 315 -5.75 -27.01 -29.43
CA LYS A 315 -5.25 -25.76 -30.04
C LYS A 315 -3.72 -25.70 -29.91
N SER A 316 -3.08 -25.04 -30.87
CA SER A 316 -1.64 -24.78 -30.81
C SER A 316 -1.37 -23.53 -29.98
N VAL A 317 -0.37 -23.59 -29.09
CA VAL A 317 -0.01 -22.47 -28.18
C VAL A 317 1.35 -21.91 -28.60
N CYS A 318 1.39 -20.62 -28.91
CA CYS A 318 2.60 -19.86 -29.22
C CYS A 318 2.91 -18.91 -28.08
N PHE A 319 4.14 -18.91 -27.60
CA PHE A 319 4.57 -18.07 -26.49
C PHE A 319 5.31 -16.82 -27.00
N ASN A 320 5.00 -15.67 -26.42
CA ASN A 320 5.73 -14.43 -26.53
C ASN A 320 6.30 -14.10 -25.15
N VAL A 321 7.56 -13.64 -25.06
CA VAL A 321 8.12 -13.19 -23.78
C VAL A 321 7.60 -11.79 -23.46
N ALA A 322 7.27 -11.55 -22.19
CA ALA A 322 6.85 -10.23 -21.71
C ALA A 322 7.43 -9.95 -20.31
N LEU A 323 7.52 -8.69 -19.96
CA LEU A 323 7.88 -8.29 -18.61
C LEU A 323 6.77 -8.68 -17.63
N LYS A 324 7.12 -9.27 -16.49
CA LYS A 324 6.15 -9.66 -15.45
C LYS A 324 5.21 -8.52 -15.06
N GLN A 325 5.73 -7.29 -14.95
CA GLN A 325 4.91 -6.11 -14.68
C GLN A 325 3.87 -5.82 -15.79
N ASP A 326 4.22 -6.07 -17.04
CA ASP A 326 3.31 -5.86 -18.17
C ASP A 326 2.21 -6.93 -18.24
N ILE A 327 2.57 -8.18 -17.93
CA ILE A 327 1.61 -9.28 -17.80
C ILE A 327 0.60 -8.95 -16.71
N LEU A 328 1.07 -8.53 -15.52
CA LEU A 328 0.19 -8.14 -14.42
C LEU A 328 -0.67 -6.91 -14.75
N LYS A 329 -0.14 -5.93 -15.49
CA LYS A 329 -0.93 -4.78 -15.97
C LYS A 329 -2.01 -5.23 -16.97
N THR A 330 -1.68 -6.14 -17.86
CA THR A 330 -2.62 -6.70 -18.83
C THR A 330 -3.73 -7.49 -18.12
N LEU A 331 -3.38 -8.33 -17.14
CA LEU A 331 -4.33 -9.06 -16.32
C LEU A 331 -5.25 -8.11 -15.54
N ARG A 332 -4.70 -7.08 -14.90
CA ARG A 332 -5.51 -6.06 -14.20
C ARG A 332 -6.50 -5.38 -15.14
N ARG A 333 -6.10 -5.09 -16.36
CA ARG A 333 -6.98 -4.48 -17.36
C ARG A 333 -8.07 -5.45 -17.82
N PHE A 334 -7.74 -6.71 -18.05
CA PHE A 334 -8.71 -7.72 -18.46
C PHE A 334 -9.74 -7.97 -17.34
N THR A 335 -9.28 -8.12 -16.10
CA THR A 335 -10.16 -8.25 -14.92
C THR A 335 -10.94 -6.99 -14.60
N ARG A 336 -10.40 -5.79 -14.89
CA ARG A 336 -11.12 -4.53 -14.68
C ARG A 336 -12.29 -4.40 -15.65
N LYS A 337 -12.14 -4.82 -16.91
CA LYS A 337 -13.22 -4.81 -17.90
C LYS A 337 -14.28 -5.91 -17.65
N GLU A 338 -13.87 -7.07 -17.15
CA GLU A 338 -14.81 -8.10 -16.68
C GLU A 338 -15.50 -7.68 -15.37
N LYS A 339 -14.77 -7.04 -14.45
CA LYS A 339 -15.32 -6.50 -13.20
C LYS A 339 -16.24 -5.27 -13.42
N GLU A 340 -16.01 -4.49 -14.47
CA GLU A 340 -16.92 -3.42 -14.90
C GLU A 340 -18.19 -3.98 -15.55
N LEU A 341 -18.17 -5.22 -16.04
CA LEU A 341 -19.31 -5.92 -16.64
C LEU A 341 -20.08 -6.82 -15.67
N ALA A 342 -19.47 -7.29 -14.58
CA ALA A 342 -20.20 -8.00 -13.53
C ALA A 342 -21.05 -7.01 -12.74
N SER A 343 -22.33 -6.99 -13.03
CA SER A 343 -23.30 -6.19 -12.27
C SER A 343 -23.36 -6.72 -10.83
N MET A 344 -23.74 -5.86 -9.88
CA MET A 344 -24.02 -6.28 -8.49
C MET A 344 -24.95 -7.51 -8.45
N GLN A 345 -25.87 -7.62 -9.41
CA GLN A 345 -26.80 -8.73 -9.55
C GLN A 345 -26.12 -10.05 -9.94
N GLU A 346 -25.04 -10.01 -10.75
CA GLU A 346 -24.28 -11.22 -11.11
C GLU A 346 -23.45 -11.73 -9.94
N ILE A 347 -22.81 -10.84 -9.16
CA ILE A 347 -22.11 -11.21 -7.93
C ILE A 347 -23.10 -11.82 -6.92
N LEU A 348 -24.29 -11.24 -6.76
CA LEU A 348 -25.35 -11.77 -5.90
C LEU A 348 -25.95 -13.09 -6.42
N SER A 349 -25.96 -13.33 -7.73
CA SER A 349 -26.40 -14.62 -8.31
C SER A 349 -25.35 -15.71 -8.09
N GLN A 350 -24.07 -15.40 -8.15
CA GLN A 350 -22.98 -16.31 -7.79
C GLN A 350 -23.03 -16.69 -6.31
N LEU A 351 -23.26 -15.72 -5.43
CA LEU A 351 -23.45 -15.98 -3.98
C LEU A 351 -24.69 -16.84 -3.69
N LYS A 352 -25.74 -16.78 -4.49
CA LYS A 352 -26.93 -17.63 -4.35
C LYS A 352 -26.73 -19.05 -4.88
N SER A 353 -25.83 -19.25 -5.85
CA SER A 353 -25.51 -20.59 -6.38
C SER A 353 -24.50 -21.34 -5.50
N GLU A 354 -23.80 -20.65 -4.63
CA GLU A 354 -22.99 -21.19 -3.54
C GLU A 354 -23.83 -21.29 -2.25
N GLU A 355 -24.98 -21.98 -2.27
CA GLU A 355 -25.71 -22.24 -1.04
C GLU A 355 -24.81 -23.08 -0.11
N PRO A 356 -24.40 -22.58 1.04
CA PRO A 356 -23.60 -23.33 1.98
C PRO A 356 -24.50 -23.96 3.03
N GLU A 357 -24.49 -25.24 3.06
CA GLU A 357 -24.51 -25.95 4.35
C GLU A 357 -23.10 -25.91 4.94
N ILE A 358 -22.56 -24.81 5.36
CA ILE A 358 -21.33 -24.80 6.19
C ILE A 358 -21.02 -23.35 6.55
N GLU A 359 -20.74 -23.09 7.82
CA GLU A 359 -20.03 -21.90 8.30
C GLU A 359 -18.82 -21.63 7.40
N ALA A 360 -18.80 -20.49 6.72
CA ALA A 360 -17.67 -20.11 5.88
C ALA A 360 -16.41 -20.11 6.76
N GLU A 361 -15.44 -20.94 6.42
CA GLU A 361 -14.18 -21.00 7.15
C GLU A 361 -13.50 -19.61 7.08
N GLU A 362 -12.80 -19.22 8.15
CA GLU A 362 -12.08 -17.94 8.23
C GLU A 362 -11.14 -17.71 7.01
N SER A 363 -10.67 -18.79 6.37
CA SER A 363 -9.87 -18.78 5.15
C SER A 363 -10.52 -18.02 4.00
N ASP A 364 -11.83 -18.12 3.79
CA ASP A 364 -12.56 -17.51 2.67
C ASP A 364 -12.61 -15.98 2.74
N LEU A 365 -12.45 -15.41 3.94
CA LEU A 365 -12.43 -13.96 4.16
C LEU A 365 -11.12 -13.30 3.75
N TYR A 366 -10.05 -14.10 3.60
CA TYR A 366 -8.71 -13.64 3.20
C TYR A 366 -8.42 -13.90 1.72
N GLU A 367 -9.12 -14.84 1.08
CA GLU A 367 -8.93 -15.11 -0.35
C GLU A 367 -9.46 -13.95 -1.20
N GLU A 368 -8.59 -13.35 -2.02
CA GLU A 368 -8.92 -12.20 -2.89
C GLU A 368 -10.03 -12.51 -3.91
N ASP A 369 -10.28 -13.76 -4.23
CA ASP A 369 -11.26 -14.22 -5.21
C ASP A 369 -12.61 -14.62 -4.59
N SER A 370 -12.76 -14.60 -3.28
CA SER A 370 -14.04 -14.85 -2.60
C SER A 370 -15.11 -13.83 -3.05
N ALA A 371 -16.32 -14.32 -3.29
CA ALA A 371 -17.46 -13.49 -3.72
C ALA A 371 -17.80 -12.39 -2.70
N ILE A 372 -17.59 -12.63 -1.39
CA ILE A 372 -17.74 -11.63 -0.33
C ILE A 372 -16.72 -10.51 -0.46
N VAL A 373 -15.45 -10.84 -0.75
CA VAL A 373 -14.39 -9.86 -0.96
C VAL A 373 -14.69 -8.98 -2.17
N GLN A 374 -15.16 -9.57 -3.26
CA GLN A 374 -15.57 -8.84 -4.47
C GLN A 374 -16.77 -7.94 -4.18
N LEU A 375 -17.75 -8.41 -3.43
CA LEU A 375 -18.95 -7.65 -3.04
C LEU A 375 -18.58 -6.41 -2.24
N VAL A 376 -17.77 -6.54 -1.18
CA VAL A 376 -17.33 -5.41 -0.35
C VAL A 376 -16.52 -4.40 -1.17
N ASN A 377 -15.60 -4.88 -2.00
CA ASN A 377 -14.82 -4.00 -2.88
C ASN A 377 -15.71 -3.26 -3.88
N LYS A 378 -16.71 -3.93 -4.45
CA LYS A 378 -17.67 -3.33 -5.40
C LYS A 378 -18.54 -2.27 -4.73
N ILE A 379 -19.04 -2.51 -3.52
CA ILE A 379 -19.78 -1.51 -2.73
C ILE A 379 -18.95 -0.24 -2.54
N ILE A 380 -17.68 -0.38 -2.18
CA ILE A 380 -16.80 0.78 -1.96
C ILE A 380 -16.53 1.52 -3.27
N ILE A 381 -16.27 0.80 -4.36
CA ILE A 381 -16.02 1.39 -5.69
C ILE A 381 -17.26 2.14 -6.18
N ASP A 382 -18.44 1.51 -6.15
CA ASP A 382 -19.70 2.11 -6.61
C ASP A 382 -20.07 3.34 -5.79
N ALA A 383 -19.85 3.30 -4.47
CA ALA A 383 -20.04 4.45 -3.61
C ALA A 383 -19.10 5.62 -3.97
N TYR A 384 -17.82 5.32 -4.21
CA TYR A 384 -16.82 6.32 -4.61
C TYR A 384 -17.16 6.94 -5.98
N GLU A 385 -17.51 6.13 -6.97
CA GLU A 385 -17.89 6.60 -8.31
C GLU A 385 -19.14 7.48 -8.30
N ARG A 386 -20.06 7.23 -7.35
CA ARG A 386 -21.26 8.07 -7.12
C ARG A 386 -20.95 9.35 -6.32
N GLY A 387 -19.69 9.59 -5.92
CA GLY A 387 -19.31 10.76 -5.12
C GLY A 387 -19.84 10.72 -3.70
N SER A 388 -19.98 9.53 -3.14
CA SER A 388 -20.44 9.32 -1.77
C SER A 388 -19.43 9.81 -0.74
N SER A 389 -19.89 10.43 0.33
CA SER A 389 -19.08 10.79 1.49
C SER A 389 -19.02 9.68 2.52
N ASP A 390 -20.10 8.94 2.71
CA ASP A 390 -20.21 7.87 3.71
C ASP A 390 -20.95 6.66 3.13
N ILE A 391 -20.53 5.47 3.56
CA ILE A 391 -21.17 4.18 3.26
C ILE A 391 -21.66 3.60 4.58
N HIS A 392 -22.91 3.19 4.64
CA HIS A 392 -23.54 2.57 5.80
C HIS A 392 -23.92 1.13 5.45
N ILE A 393 -23.37 0.17 6.19
CA ILE A 393 -23.81 -1.23 6.16
C ILE A 393 -24.67 -1.43 7.39
N GLU A 394 -25.95 -1.68 7.20
CA GLU A 394 -26.96 -1.77 8.26
C GLU A 394 -27.57 -3.18 8.27
N PRO A 395 -27.01 -4.11 9.03
CA PRO A 395 -27.61 -5.43 9.23
C PRO A 395 -28.81 -5.33 10.14
N PHE A 396 -29.81 -6.19 9.91
CA PHE A 396 -30.98 -6.32 10.78
C PHE A 396 -31.04 -7.71 11.41
N PRO A 397 -31.66 -7.85 12.60
CA PRO A 397 -31.81 -9.15 13.25
C PRO A 397 -32.69 -10.10 12.44
N GLY A 398 -32.51 -11.42 12.65
CA GLY A 398 -33.31 -12.46 12.00
C GLY A 398 -33.06 -12.58 10.49
N LYS A 399 -34.11 -12.75 9.69
CA LYS A 399 -34.08 -12.99 8.25
C LYS A 399 -34.17 -11.70 7.42
N GLU A 400 -34.19 -10.53 8.05
CA GLU A 400 -34.27 -9.25 7.35
C GLU A 400 -32.98 -8.98 6.59
N LYS A 401 -33.11 -8.39 5.39
CA LYS A 401 -31.96 -8.07 4.50
C LYS A 401 -31.08 -6.98 5.10
N THR A 402 -29.77 -7.12 4.99
CA THR A 402 -28.81 -6.08 5.29
C THR A 402 -28.94 -4.94 4.28
N ARG A 403 -29.15 -3.73 4.76
CA ARG A 403 -29.29 -2.55 3.91
C ARG A 403 -27.94 -1.86 3.75
N VAL A 404 -27.55 -1.61 2.50
CA VAL A 404 -26.40 -0.77 2.17
C VAL A 404 -26.91 0.59 1.73
N ARG A 405 -26.58 1.62 2.50
CA ARG A 405 -26.89 3.02 2.13
C ARG A 405 -25.62 3.81 1.89
N ILE A 406 -25.70 4.76 1.02
CA ILE A 406 -24.63 5.72 0.74
C ILE A 406 -25.14 7.14 0.98
N ARG A 407 -24.25 8.03 1.41
CA ARG A 407 -24.55 9.44 1.57
C ARG A 407 -23.93 10.23 0.41
N VAL A 408 -24.77 10.74 -0.48
CA VAL A 408 -24.35 11.57 -1.63
C VAL A 408 -24.90 12.96 -1.42
N ASP A 409 -24.04 13.97 -1.50
CA ASP A 409 -24.41 15.39 -1.31
C ASP A 409 -25.24 15.65 -0.04
N GLY A 410 -24.89 14.95 1.06
CA GLY A 410 -25.53 15.07 2.36
C GLY A 410 -26.82 14.27 2.54
N ALA A 411 -27.37 13.66 1.49
CA ALA A 411 -28.57 12.83 1.55
C ALA A 411 -28.24 11.35 1.50
N CYS A 412 -28.87 10.53 2.38
CA CYS A 412 -28.74 9.07 2.33
C CYS A 412 -29.68 8.48 1.26
N ALA A 413 -29.15 7.53 0.49
CA ALA A 413 -29.90 6.74 -0.47
C ALA A 413 -29.54 5.25 -0.32
N VAL A 414 -30.49 4.36 -0.58
CA VAL A 414 -30.22 2.92 -0.61
C VAL A 414 -29.43 2.60 -1.88
N LEU A 415 -28.27 1.98 -1.70
CA LEU A 415 -27.46 1.46 -2.79
C LEU A 415 -27.91 0.05 -3.16
N GLU A 416 -28.04 -0.82 -2.15
CA GLU A 416 -28.39 -2.23 -2.33
C GLU A 416 -28.99 -2.84 -1.06
N SER A 417 -29.69 -3.98 -1.20
CA SER A 417 -30.26 -4.77 -0.09
C SER A 417 -29.78 -6.22 -0.20
N LEU A 418 -28.89 -6.59 0.70
CA LEU A 418 -28.16 -7.86 0.67
C LEU A 418 -28.89 -8.93 1.51
N PRO A 419 -28.85 -10.22 1.15
CA PRO A 419 -29.39 -11.30 1.96
C PRO A 419 -28.77 -11.34 3.35
N SER A 420 -29.57 -11.67 4.37
CA SER A 420 -29.13 -11.72 5.79
C SER A 420 -28.02 -12.74 6.06
N VAL A 421 -27.93 -13.78 5.24
CA VAL A 421 -26.89 -14.83 5.36
C VAL A 421 -25.47 -14.28 5.25
N PHE A 422 -25.25 -13.19 4.50
CA PHE A 422 -23.91 -12.62 4.26
C PHE A 422 -23.54 -11.50 5.24
N ARG A 423 -24.44 -11.11 6.14
CA ARG A 423 -24.24 -9.95 7.03
C ARG A 423 -22.96 -10.03 7.86
N ASP A 424 -22.72 -11.17 8.50
CA ASP A 424 -21.58 -11.35 9.41
C ASP A 424 -20.27 -11.41 8.63
N ASN A 425 -20.27 -12.05 7.46
CA ASN A 425 -19.12 -12.15 6.59
C ASN A 425 -18.72 -10.78 6.01
N ILE A 426 -19.69 -9.94 5.65
CA ILE A 426 -19.44 -8.57 5.16
C ILE A 426 -18.80 -7.72 6.26
N VAL A 427 -19.36 -7.75 7.48
CA VAL A 427 -18.82 -7.01 8.62
C VAL A 427 -17.42 -7.50 8.97
N SER A 428 -17.20 -8.81 9.05
CA SER A 428 -15.91 -9.42 9.32
C SER A 428 -14.87 -9.03 8.27
N ARG A 429 -15.25 -9.06 6.99
CA ARG A 429 -14.35 -8.62 5.92
C ARG A 429 -13.94 -7.14 6.05
N ILE A 430 -14.88 -6.26 6.39
CA ILE A 430 -14.59 -4.84 6.62
C ILE A 430 -13.66 -4.66 7.83
N LYS A 431 -13.89 -5.41 8.92
CA LYS A 431 -13.02 -5.41 10.11
C LYS A 431 -11.58 -5.84 9.75
N ILE A 432 -11.42 -6.90 8.96
CA ILE A 432 -10.11 -7.35 8.45
C ILE A 432 -9.41 -6.23 7.66
N MET A 433 -10.14 -5.58 6.76
CA MET A 433 -9.59 -4.50 5.94
C MET A 433 -9.17 -3.28 6.76
N ALA A 434 -9.83 -3.05 7.91
CA ALA A 434 -9.61 -1.92 8.81
C ALA A 434 -8.67 -2.24 9.99
N ASP A 435 -8.13 -3.48 10.06
CA ASP A 435 -7.29 -3.98 11.15
C ASP A 435 -7.98 -3.93 12.52
N LEU A 436 -9.27 -4.32 12.55
CA LEU A 436 -10.12 -4.40 13.73
C LEU A 436 -10.27 -5.83 14.23
N ASP A 437 -10.62 -5.99 15.51
CA ASP A 437 -10.89 -7.28 16.12
C ASP A 437 -12.22 -7.88 15.60
N ILE A 438 -12.14 -9.04 14.95
CA ILE A 438 -13.29 -9.73 14.34
C ILE A 438 -14.16 -10.39 15.41
N VAL A 439 -13.56 -10.85 16.51
CA VAL A 439 -14.23 -11.60 17.58
C VAL A 439 -14.99 -10.66 18.51
N GLU A 440 -14.46 -9.46 18.77
CA GLU A 440 -15.14 -8.48 19.63
C GLU A 440 -16.28 -7.79 18.87
N ARG A 441 -17.52 -8.10 19.27
CA ARG A 441 -18.76 -7.57 18.66
C ARG A 441 -19.61 -6.75 19.62
N ARG A 442 -19.17 -6.57 20.87
CA ARG A 442 -19.94 -5.91 21.93
C ARG A 442 -19.53 -4.48 22.17
N LYS A 443 -18.41 -4.06 21.60
CA LYS A 443 -17.84 -2.72 21.78
C LYS A 443 -17.69 -2.03 20.44
N PRO A 444 -17.91 -0.70 20.37
CA PRO A 444 -17.55 0.06 19.18
C PRO A 444 -16.06 -0.03 18.91
N GLN A 445 -15.70 -0.11 17.62
CA GLN A 445 -14.32 -0.11 17.17
C GLN A 445 -14.14 0.90 16.05
N ASP A 446 -12.98 1.55 16.00
CA ASP A 446 -12.59 2.51 14.98
C ASP A 446 -11.30 2.08 14.28
N GLY A 447 -11.26 2.20 12.97
CA GLY A 447 -10.11 1.82 12.16
C GLY A 447 -10.02 2.57 10.84
N THR A 448 -9.05 2.18 10.01
CA THR A 448 -8.79 2.85 8.74
C THR A 448 -8.45 1.83 7.65
N ILE A 449 -9.08 1.97 6.49
CA ILE A 449 -8.80 1.15 5.30
C ILE A 449 -8.01 1.97 4.27
N LYS A 450 -6.81 1.53 3.93
CA LYS A 450 -6.07 2.03 2.76
C LYS A 450 -6.50 1.22 1.53
N PHE A 451 -7.53 1.69 0.84
CA PHE A 451 -8.23 0.91 -0.18
C PHE A 451 -7.41 0.60 -1.44
N LYS A 452 -6.34 1.35 -1.68
CA LYS A 452 -5.39 1.07 -2.77
C LYS A 452 -4.89 -0.38 -2.78
N LYS A 453 -4.75 -0.98 -1.60
CA LYS A 453 -4.31 -2.37 -1.41
C LYS A 453 -5.36 -3.38 -1.89
N TYR A 454 -6.65 -3.07 -1.79
CA TYR A 454 -7.77 -3.99 -2.02
C TYR A 454 -8.47 -3.79 -3.36
N GLY A 455 -8.78 -2.53 -3.73
CA GLY A 455 -9.55 -2.20 -4.95
C GLY A 455 -8.80 -1.31 -5.95
N GLY A 456 -7.53 -0.97 -5.68
CA GLY A 456 -6.68 -0.18 -6.59
C GLY A 456 -6.97 1.33 -6.62
N LEU A 457 -8.04 1.81 -6.00
CA LEU A 457 -8.34 3.23 -5.84
C LEU A 457 -7.48 3.82 -4.71
N ASP A 458 -6.85 4.95 -4.98
CA ASP A 458 -6.02 5.65 -3.99
C ASP A 458 -6.90 6.50 -3.06
N ILE A 459 -7.66 5.82 -2.21
CA ILE A 459 -8.54 6.41 -1.21
C ILE A 459 -8.31 5.75 0.14
N GLU A 460 -8.59 6.50 1.19
CA GLU A 460 -8.60 6.05 2.57
C GLU A 460 -10.03 6.11 3.11
N LEU A 461 -10.45 5.09 3.86
CA LEU A 461 -11.76 5.08 4.51
C LEU A 461 -11.56 4.99 6.02
N ARG A 462 -12.22 5.87 6.76
CA ARG A 462 -12.41 5.68 8.21
C ARG A 462 -13.59 4.78 8.43
N VAL A 463 -13.39 3.78 9.28
CA VAL A 463 -14.38 2.76 9.60
C VAL A 463 -14.73 2.87 11.07
N ALA A 464 -16.02 2.89 11.36
CA ALA A 464 -16.54 2.72 12.71
C ALA A 464 -17.52 1.55 12.69
N THR A 465 -17.36 0.59 13.61
CA THR A 465 -18.32 -0.47 13.86
C THR A 465 -19.04 -0.22 15.17
N ILE A 466 -20.35 -0.36 15.19
CA ILE A 466 -21.18 -0.06 16.35
C ILE A 466 -22.14 -1.22 16.59
N PRO A 467 -22.10 -1.88 17.76
CA PRO A 467 -23.08 -2.89 18.14
C PRO A 467 -24.49 -2.31 18.18
N THR A 468 -25.45 -3.02 17.58
CA THR A 468 -26.84 -2.63 17.55
C THR A 468 -27.75 -3.73 18.13
N GLN A 469 -29.03 -3.45 18.28
CA GLN A 469 -30.00 -4.39 18.83
C GLN A 469 -30.03 -5.70 18.03
N GLY A 470 -30.10 -6.85 18.75
CA GLY A 470 -30.16 -8.18 18.14
C GLY A 470 -28.79 -8.82 17.88
N GLY A 471 -27.71 -8.24 18.43
CA GLY A 471 -26.35 -8.81 18.36
C GLY A 471 -25.67 -8.64 17.00
N VAL A 472 -26.13 -7.68 16.22
CA VAL A 472 -25.54 -7.30 14.92
C VAL A 472 -24.73 -6.00 15.06
N GLU A 473 -23.85 -5.72 14.10
CA GLU A 473 -23.01 -4.53 14.10
C GLU A 473 -23.23 -3.69 12.86
N ASP A 474 -23.60 -2.43 13.04
CA ASP A 474 -23.59 -1.45 11.98
C ASP A 474 -22.16 -1.03 11.64
N VAL A 475 -21.89 -0.83 10.35
CA VAL A 475 -20.60 -0.32 9.89
C VAL A 475 -20.81 0.99 9.14
N VAL A 476 -20.06 2.00 9.55
CA VAL A 476 -20.01 3.30 8.84
C VAL A 476 -18.59 3.47 8.29
N MET A 477 -18.49 3.68 6.99
CA MET A 477 -17.22 3.96 6.32
C MET A 477 -17.26 5.35 5.70
N ARG A 478 -16.44 6.27 6.20
CA ARG A 478 -16.27 7.60 5.61
C ARG A 478 -15.16 7.59 4.60
N ILE A 479 -15.46 8.00 3.38
CA ILE A 479 -14.49 8.10 2.28
C ILE A 479 -13.71 9.41 2.44
N LEU A 480 -12.40 9.31 2.65
CA LEU A 480 -11.49 10.45 2.67
C LEU A 480 -10.90 10.59 1.26
N ALA A 481 -11.23 11.70 0.60
CA ALA A 481 -10.67 11.98 -0.72
C ALA A 481 -9.21 12.41 -0.58
N THR A 482 -8.28 11.71 -1.23
CA THR A 482 -6.88 12.08 -1.23
C THR A 482 -6.63 13.33 -2.08
N GLY A 483 -6.26 14.43 -1.44
CA GLY A 483 -5.29 15.37 -1.95
C GLY A 483 -5.70 16.47 -2.92
N LYS A 484 -6.96 16.68 -3.30
CA LYS A 484 -7.32 17.86 -4.11
C LYS A 484 -8.25 18.79 -3.35
N THR A 485 -7.68 19.89 -2.86
CA THR A 485 -8.48 21.02 -2.36
C THR A 485 -9.26 21.67 -3.50
N LEU A 486 -10.50 22.07 -3.20
CA LEU A 486 -11.28 22.86 -4.14
C LEU A 486 -10.63 24.25 -4.27
N PRO A 487 -10.36 24.76 -5.47
CA PRO A 487 -9.91 26.14 -5.65
C PRO A 487 -10.88 27.13 -5.01
N LEU A 488 -10.36 28.22 -4.41
CA LEU A 488 -11.14 29.17 -3.63
C LEU A 488 -12.26 29.85 -4.44
N ASP A 489 -12.04 30.07 -5.74
CA ASP A 489 -13.02 30.60 -6.69
C ASP A 489 -14.21 29.67 -6.98
N LYS A 490 -14.07 28.37 -6.66
CA LYS A 490 -15.09 27.35 -6.91
C LYS A 490 -15.93 26.98 -5.69
N ILE A 491 -15.66 27.57 -4.53
CA ILE A 491 -16.44 27.33 -3.30
C ILE A 491 -17.87 27.87 -3.40
N GLY A 492 -18.10 28.88 -4.26
CA GLY A 492 -19.40 29.49 -4.48
C GLY A 492 -19.58 30.79 -3.73
N PHE A 493 -18.53 31.55 -3.48
CA PHE A 493 -18.64 32.93 -2.97
C PHE A 493 -19.34 33.83 -3.97
N SER A 494 -20.09 34.84 -3.45
CA SER A 494 -20.45 36.01 -4.23
C SER A 494 -19.21 36.86 -4.58
N THR A 495 -19.25 37.68 -5.60
CA THR A 495 -18.13 38.54 -6.02
C THR A 495 -17.59 39.37 -4.86
N ARG A 496 -18.47 39.95 -4.05
CA ARG A 496 -18.13 40.73 -2.85
C ARG A 496 -17.40 39.86 -1.82
N ASN A 497 -18.01 38.73 -1.45
CA ASN A 497 -17.47 37.86 -0.41
C ASN A 497 -16.13 37.26 -0.84
N TYR A 498 -15.95 36.94 -2.12
CA TYR A 498 -14.68 36.47 -2.65
C TYR A 498 -13.59 37.53 -2.50
N GLY A 499 -13.83 38.75 -2.98
CA GLY A 499 -12.86 39.85 -2.88
C GLY A 499 -12.47 40.15 -1.43
N ASN A 500 -13.46 40.28 -0.55
CA ASN A 500 -13.23 40.58 0.87
C ASN A 500 -12.51 39.42 1.58
N PHE A 501 -12.84 38.16 1.28
CA PHE A 501 -12.20 37.01 1.90
C PHE A 501 -10.76 36.83 1.42
N VAL A 502 -10.51 37.04 0.12
CA VAL A 502 -9.13 37.05 -0.42
C VAL A 502 -8.30 38.14 0.24
N ASN A 503 -8.83 39.37 0.35
CA ASN A 503 -8.12 40.45 1.03
C ASN A 503 -7.87 40.17 2.52
N SER A 504 -8.71 39.36 3.16
CA SER A 504 -8.54 38.96 4.56
C SER A 504 -7.42 37.91 4.73
N ILE A 505 -7.37 36.92 3.84
CA ILE A 505 -6.41 35.79 3.97
C ILE A 505 -4.99 36.14 3.56
N ILE A 506 -4.77 37.27 2.89
CA ILE A 506 -3.43 37.78 2.53
C ILE A 506 -2.89 38.78 3.55
N GLN A 507 -3.64 39.06 4.62
CA GLN A 507 -3.13 39.95 5.67
C GLN A 507 -1.97 39.32 6.41
N PRO A 508 -0.99 40.09 6.88
CA PRO A 508 0.18 39.55 7.56
C PRO A 508 -0.14 38.97 8.93
N TYR A 509 -1.19 39.41 9.60
CA TYR A 509 -1.63 38.94 10.91
C TYR A 509 -3.12 39.19 11.13
N GLY A 510 -3.67 38.52 12.12
CA GLY A 510 -5.06 38.64 12.51
C GLY A 510 -5.75 37.30 12.67
N LEU A 511 -7.03 37.33 13.04
CA LEU A 511 -7.81 36.15 13.35
C LEU A 511 -8.99 36.01 12.39
N ILE A 512 -9.09 34.88 11.72
CA ILE A 512 -10.14 34.54 10.74
C ILE A 512 -10.86 33.30 11.23
N PHE A 513 -12.20 33.43 11.39
CA PHE A 513 -13.04 32.29 11.75
C PHE A 513 -13.92 31.85 10.59
N VAL A 514 -14.02 30.51 10.43
CA VAL A 514 -15.03 29.88 9.59
C VAL A 514 -16.02 29.13 10.50
N CYS A 515 -17.27 29.56 10.53
CA CYS A 515 -18.24 28.99 11.43
C CYS A 515 -19.40 28.28 10.71
N GLY A 516 -20.03 27.35 11.42
CA GLY A 516 -21.17 26.58 10.93
C GLY A 516 -21.27 25.21 11.60
N PRO A 517 -22.37 24.47 11.43
CA PRO A 517 -22.54 23.12 11.96
C PRO A 517 -21.59 22.11 11.30
N THR A 518 -21.57 20.91 11.83
CA THR A 518 -20.86 19.78 11.22
C THR A 518 -21.38 19.53 9.81
N GLY A 519 -20.48 19.31 8.85
CA GLY A 519 -20.83 19.08 7.45
C GLY A 519 -21.14 20.34 6.64
N SER A 520 -20.91 21.56 7.18
CA SER A 520 -21.08 22.81 6.43
C SER A 520 -19.92 23.16 5.48
N GLY A 521 -18.85 22.33 5.45
CA GLY A 521 -17.72 22.53 4.57
C GLY A 521 -16.59 23.42 5.12
N LYS A 522 -16.57 23.69 6.43
CA LYS A 522 -15.55 24.54 7.08
C LYS A 522 -14.13 24.11 6.76
N THR A 523 -13.81 22.82 6.98
CA THR A 523 -12.49 22.24 6.69
C THR A 523 -12.08 22.46 5.24
N SER A 524 -13.00 22.21 4.30
CA SER A 524 -12.72 22.42 2.87
C SER A 524 -12.41 23.89 2.54
N THR A 525 -13.16 24.82 3.12
CA THR A 525 -12.93 26.26 2.92
C THR A 525 -11.62 26.73 3.53
N LEU A 526 -11.28 26.29 4.74
CA LEU A 526 -9.98 26.57 5.36
C LEU A 526 -8.82 26.01 4.52
N HIS A 527 -8.90 24.75 4.11
CA HIS A 527 -7.87 24.16 3.27
C HIS A 527 -7.75 24.81 1.89
N SER A 528 -8.84 25.34 1.34
CA SER A 528 -8.81 26.13 0.11
C SER A 528 -8.15 27.49 0.31
N ALA A 529 -8.42 28.13 1.45
CA ALA A 529 -7.77 29.39 1.83
C ALA A 529 -6.26 29.17 2.08
N LEU A 530 -5.89 28.13 2.84
CA LEU A 530 -4.49 27.78 3.05
C LEU A 530 -3.78 27.43 1.73
N SER A 531 -4.45 26.71 0.83
CA SER A 531 -3.88 26.39 -0.50
C SER A 531 -3.62 27.65 -1.33
N TYR A 532 -4.44 28.68 -1.16
CA TYR A 532 -4.29 29.96 -1.87
C TYR A 532 -3.05 30.73 -1.42
N ILE A 533 -2.72 30.70 -0.11
CA ILE A 533 -1.58 31.40 0.48
C ILE A 533 -0.34 30.52 0.69
N ASN A 534 -0.39 29.26 0.30
CA ASN A 534 0.71 28.31 0.46
C ASN A 534 1.79 28.52 -0.59
N HIS A 535 2.69 29.45 -0.35
CA HIS A 535 3.86 29.76 -1.15
C HIS A 535 5.14 29.29 -0.45
N THR A 536 6.24 29.21 -1.17
CA THR A 536 7.52 28.72 -0.62
C THR A 536 8.04 29.56 0.54
N GLU A 537 7.67 30.83 0.57
CA GLU A 537 8.08 31.81 1.58
C GLU A 537 7.19 31.84 2.82
N THR A 538 6.04 31.14 2.78
CA THR A 538 5.05 31.16 3.86
C THR A 538 5.12 29.87 4.66
N LYS A 539 5.40 29.95 5.95
CA LYS A 539 5.44 28.82 6.87
C LYS A 539 4.10 28.62 7.58
N ILE A 540 3.41 27.56 7.19
CA ILE A 540 2.06 27.25 7.65
C ILE A 540 2.08 26.02 8.56
N TRP A 541 1.59 26.17 9.80
CA TRP A 541 1.34 25.08 10.74
C TRP A 541 -0.14 24.86 10.94
N THR A 542 -0.58 23.59 10.97
CA THR A 542 -1.96 23.23 11.27
C THR A 542 -2.05 22.23 12.41
N ALA A 543 -3.00 22.42 13.32
CA ALA A 543 -3.40 21.46 14.33
C ALA A 543 -4.83 20.97 14.01
N GLU A 544 -5.03 19.67 13.83
CA GLU A 544 -6.27 19.09 13.33
C GLU A 544 -6.67 17.85 14.14
N ASP A 545 -7.99 17.57 14.25
CA ASP A 545 -8.53 16.38 14.94
C ASP A 545 -9.61 15.68 14.10
N PRO A 546 -9.17 14.76 13.25
CA PRO A 546 -7.82 14.49 12.78
C PRO A 546 -7.53 15.22 11.46
N VAL A 547 -6.32 15.02 10.88
CA VAL A 547 -6.00 15.53 9.54
C VAL A 547 -6.89 14.82 8.51
N GLU A 548 -7.78 15.58 7.84
CA GLU A 548 -8.69 15.07 6.82
C GLU A 548 -8.13 15.24 5.40
N ILE A 549 -7.44 16.35 5.14
CA ILE A 549 -6.90 16.72 3.83
C ILE A 549 -5.41 16.97 3.96
N THR A 550 -4.59 16.15 3.33
CA THR A 550 -3.14 16.34 3.32
C THR A 550 -2.73 17.27 2.18
N GLN A 551 -1.99 18.35 2.48
CA GLN A 551 -1.48 19.31 1.50
C GLN A 551 0.04 19.40 1.55
N ARG A 552 0.67 19.35 0.39
CA ARG A 552 2.11 19.58 0.29
C ARG A 552 2.44 21.05 0.62
N GLY A 553 3.45 21.27 1.43
CA GLY A 553 3.88 22.60 1.88
C GLY A 553 3.39 22.95 3.30
N LEU A 554 2.27 22.41 3.75
CA LEU A 554 1.78 22.58 5.12
C LEU A 554 2.53 21.68 6.11
N ARG A 555 2.67 22.14 7.34
CA ARG A 555 3.11 21.35 8.50
C ARG A 555 1.89 20.97 9.32
N GLN A 556 1.30 19.83 8.99
CA GLN A 556 0.03 19.37 9.55
C GLN A 556 0.27 18.43 10.72
N VAL A 557 -0.30 18.76 11.87
CA VAL A 557 -0.17 18.01 13.11
C VAL A 557 -1.54 17.52 13.54
N GLN A 558 -1.64 16.23 13.79
CA GLN A 558 -2.84 15.65 14.39
C GLN A 558 -2.72 15.68 15.91
N VAL A 559 -3.68 16.32 16.58
CA VAL A 559 -3.77 16.31 18.05
C VAL A 559 -4.12 14.93 18.57
N LYS A 560 -3.67 14.61 19.77
CA LYS A 560 -3.89 13.33 20.46
C LYS A 560 -4.21 13.57 21.92
N PRO A 561 -5.45 13.95 22.27
CA PRO A 561 -5.82 14.30 23.65
C PRO A 561 -5.53 13.20 24.68
N LYS A 562 -5.58 11.91 24.26
CA LYS A 562 -5.29 10.75 25.11
C LYS A 562 -3.88 10.78 25.73
N ILE A 563 -2.93 11.47 25.11
CA ILE A 563 -1.55 11.61 25.61
C ILE A 563 -1.25 13.06 26.06
N GLY A 564 -2.27 13.91 26.23
CA GLY A 564 -2.13 15.30 26.63
C GLY A 564 -1.68 16.26 25.52
N PHE A 565 -1.66 15.80 24.24
CA PHE A 565 -1.32 16.64 23.11
C PHE A 565 -2.61 17.15 22.45
N ASP A 566 -3.13 18.25 22.98
CA ASP A 566 -4.33 18.96 22.56
C ASP A 566 -4.03 20.19 21.69
N PHE A 567 -5.08 20.94 21.30
CA PHE A 567 -4.95 22.15 20.47
C PHE A 567 -4.12 23.25 21.16
N ALA A 568 -4.33 23.47 22.46
CA ALA A 568 -3.58 24.48 23.21
C ALA A 568 -2.08 24.15 23.28
N SER A 569 -1.75 22.89 23.54
CA SER A 569 -0.36 22.39 23.56
C SER A 569 0.30 22.52 22.19
N ALA A 570 -0.43 22.19 21.11
CA ALA A 570 0.05 22.34 19.74
C ALA A 570 0.35 23.80 19.39
N MET A 571 -0.57 24.71 19.72
CA MET A 571 -0.39 26.15 19.46
C MET A 571 0.83 26.72 20.22
N ARG A 572 1.04 26.36 21.50
CA ARG A 572 2.24 26.80 22.24
C ARG A 572 3.54 26.30 21.59
N ALA A 573 3.51 25.13 20.96
CA ALA A 573 4.65 24.62 20.21
C ALA A 573 4.85 25.38 18.89
N PHE A 574 3.77 25.72 18.20
CA PHE A 574 3.83 26.46 16.94
C PHE A 574 4.41 27.87 17.13
N LEU A 575 4.02 28.59 18.17
CA LEU A 575 4.56 29.91 18.47
C LEU A 575 6.08 29.94 18.68
N ARG A 576 6.71 28.79 18.93
CA ARG A 576 8.17 28.64 19.01
C ARG A 576 8.79 28.06 17.75
N SER A 577 7.99 27.87 16.69
CA SER A 577 8.39 27.18 15.45
C SER A 577 8.41 28.11 14.25
N ASP A 578 8.46 29.42 14.49
CA ASP A 578 8.56 30.49 13.48
C ASP A 578 7.45 30.36 12.39
N PRO A 579 6.16 30.39 12.77
CA PRO A 579 5.05 30.33 11.81
C PRO A 579 4.71 31.71 11.27
N ASP A 580 4.35 31.83 9.99
CA ASP A 580 3.63 32.99 9.45
C ASP A 580 2.12 32.79 9.62
N VAL A 581 1.66 31.55 9.42
CA VAL A 581 0.25 31.19 9.47
C VAL A 581 0.03 29.98 10.37
N ILE A 582 -0.96 30.09 11.24
CA ILE A 582 -1.41 29.00 12.11
C ILE A 582 -2.87 28.66 11.81
N MET A 583 -3.19 27.39 11.60
CA MET A 583 -4.58 26.93 11.54
C MET A 583 -4.86 25.98 12.70
N VAL A 584 -5.91 26.25 13.45
CA VAL A 584 -6.43 25.42 14.52
C VAL A 584 -7.78 24.85 14.08
N GLY A 585 -7.89 23.52 14.07
CA GLY A 585 -9.10 22.85 13.59
C GLY A 585 -10.37 23.42 14.22
N GLU A 586 -10.34 23.69 15.50
CA GLU A 586 -11.44 24.35 16.21
C GLU A 586 -10.99 25.02 17.52
N MET A 587 -11.69 26.09 17.91
CA MET A 587 -11.54 26.74 19.22
C MET A 587 -12.82 26.53 20.04
N ARG A 588 -12.78 25.54 20.96
CA ARG A 588 -13.91 25.15 21.81
C ARG A 588 -13.81 25.67 23.25
N ASP A 589 -12.63 25.97 23.69
CA ASP A 589 -12.31 26.32 25.06
C ASP A 589 -11.60 27.67 25.15
N ARG A 590 -11.62 28.23 26.37
CA ARG A 590 -11.04 29.53 26.67
C ARG A 590 -9.54 29.57 26.42
N GLU A 591 -8.83 28.51 26.78
CA GLU A 591 -7.37 28.46 26.71
C GLU A 591 -6.88 28.50 25.26
N THR A 592 -7.39 27.61 24.41
CA THR A 592 -7.05 27.57 22.98
C THR A 592 -7.38 28.88 22.28
N THR A 593 -8.55 29.46 22.61
CA THR A 593 -9.00 30.73 22.01
C THR A 593 -8.11 31.90 22.44
N SER A 594 -7.75 31.97 23.74
CA SER A 594 -6.87 33.02 24.24
C SER A 594 -5.49 33.01 23.59
N ILE A 595 -4.89 31.81 23.43
CA ILE A 595 -3.61 31.64 22.73
C ILE A 595 -3.74 32.06 21.25
N GLY A 596 -4.87 31.78 20.60
CA GLY A 596 -5.12 32.19 19.21
C GLY A 596 -5.23 33.70 19.04
N ILE A 597 -5.88 34.38 19.98
CA ILE A 597 -5.96 35.86 20.01
C ILE A 597 -4.57 36.45 20.22
N GLU A 598 -3.82 35.93 21.21
CA GLU A 598 -2.46 36.37 21.49
C GLU A 598 -1.54 36.19 20.27
N ALA A 599 -1.60 35.02 19.64
CA ALA A 599 -0.84 34.74 18.42
C ALA A 599 -1.13 35.75 17.31
N SER A 600 -2.40 36.12 17.13
CA SER A 600 -2.78 37.10 16.11
C SER A 600 -2.32 38.52 16.42
N LEU A 601 -2.30 38.91 17.70
CA LEU A 601 -1.81 40.21 18.14
C LEU A 601 -0.27 40.31 18.08
N THR A 602 0.42 39.16 18.16
CA THR A 602 1.90 39.07 18.08
C THR A 602 2.41 38.88 16.65
N GLY A 603 1.57 39.04 15.63
CA GLY A 603 2.01 39.13 14.24
C GLY A 603 1.76 37.89 13.37
N HIS A 604 0.91 36.95 13.83
CA HIS A 604 0.61 35.73 13.06
C HIS A 604 -0.82 35.79 12.46
N LEU A 605 -0.99 35.24 11.27
CA LEU A 605 -2.32 35.01 10.70
C LEU A 605 -2.90 33.69 11.21
N VAL A 606 -3.99 33.78 11.96
CA VAL A 606 -4.60 32.62 12.63
C VAL A 606 -5.96 32.28 12.00
N PHE A 607 -6.12 31.03 11.60
CA PHE A 607 -7.38 30.46 11.11
C PHE A 607 -7.96 29.49 12.12
N SER A 608 -9.27 29.56 12.35
CA SER A 608 -9.93 28.52 13.13
C SER A 608 -11.40 28.33 12.76
N THR A 609 -12.04 27.32 13.37
CA THR A 609 -13.48 27.09 13.22
C THR A 609 -14.23 27.25 14.53
N LEU A 610 -15.51 27.59 14.38
CA LEU A 610 -16.49 27.63 15.47
C LEU A 610 -17.76 26.87 15.06
N HIS A 611 -18.49 26.37 16.06
CA HIS A 611 -19.78 25.71 15.86
C HIS A 611 -20.94 26.64 16.23
N THR A 612 -21.09 27.72 15.48
CA THR A 612 -22.18 28.71 15.62
C THR A 612 -23.01 28.79 14.34
N ASN A 613 -24.20 29.38 14.38
CA ASN A 613 -25.14 29.38 13.27
C ASN A 613 -25.03 30.62 12.36
N SER A 614 -24.44 31.71 12.85
CA SER A 614 -24.20 32.92 12.09
C SER A 614 -22.87 33.57 12.45
N ALA A 615 -22.40 34.50 11.65
CA ALA A 615 -21.16 35.22 11.91
C ALA A 615 -21.25 36.10 13.18
N THR A 616 -22.37 36.73 13.41
CA THR A 616 -22.60 37.55 14.61
C THR A 616 -22.71 36.75 15.89
N GLU A 617 -23.32 35.53 15.84
CA GLU A 617 -23.38 34.63 16.96
C GLU A 617 -21.95 34.16 17.39
N SER A 618 -21.02 34.05 16.45
CA SER A 618 -19.65 33.72 16.74
C SER A 618 -18.96 34.77 17.65
N ILE A 619 -19.22 36.05 17.40
CA ILE A 619 -18.70 37.16 18.22
C ILE A 619 -19.20 37.01 19.66
N THR A 620 -20.52 36.90 19.83
CA THR A 620 -21.16 36.75 21.13
C THR A 620 -20.60 35.49 21.87
N ARG A 621 -20.50 34.38 21.15
CA ARG A 621 -19.97 33.12 21.70
C ARG A 621 -18.55 33.25 22.26
N LEU A 622 -17.67 33.97 21.56
CA LEU A 622 -16.29 34.22 22.00
C LEU A 622 -16.23 35.13 23.25
N LEU A 623 -17.06 36.16 23.29
CA LEU A 623 -17.21 37.02 24.47
C LEU A 623 -17.76 36.24 25.67
N ASP A 624 -18.75 35.36 25.48
CA ASP A 624 -19.33 34.50 26.51
C ASP A 624 -18.33 33.49 27.04
N MET A 625 -17.35 33.07 26.22
CA MET A 625 -16.22 32.21 26.64
C MET A 625 -15.21 32.98 27.52
N GLY A 626 -15.41 34.26 27.75
CA GLY A 626 -14.60 35.11 28.60
C GLY A 626 -13.37 35.69 27.90
N MET A 627 -13.43 35.91 26.61
CA MET A 627 -12.38 36.61 25.88
C MET A 627 -12.46 38.11 26.21
N ASP A 628 -11.28 38.72 26.34
CA ASP A 628 -11.18 40.15 26.53
C ASP A 628 -11.70 40.88 25.29
N PRO A 629 -12.71 41.76 25.41
CA PRO A 629 -13.36 42.41 24.24
C PRO A 629 -12.41 43.30 23.43
N PHE A 630 -11.42 43.94 24.06
CA PHE A 630 -10.45 44.79 23.38
C PHE A 630 -9.49 43.98 22.56
N ASN A 631 -8.84 42.97 23.17
CA ASN A 631 -7.90 42.09 22.49
C ASN A 631 -8.58 41.32 21.35
N PHE A 632 -9.81 40.84 21.57
CA PHE A 632 -10.56 40.14 20.55
C PHE A 632 -10.94 41.05 19.39
N ALA A 633 -11.43 42.27 19.68
CA ALA A 633 -11.77 43.24 18.64
C ALA A 633 -10.58 43.64 17.79
N ASP A 634 -9.40 43.81 18.40
CA ASP A 634 -8.18 44.16 17.68
C ASP A 634 -7.67 43.01 16.80
N SER A 635 -7.84 41.78 17.25
CA SER A 635 -7.38 40.58 16.54
C SER A 635 -8.24 40.20 15.32
N ILE A 636 -9.59 40.49 15.37
CA ILE A 636 -10.51 39.94 14.39
C ILE A 636 -10.37 40.61 13.02
N VAL A 637 -10.19 39.81 11.95
CA VAL A 637 -10.21 40.26 10.55
C VAL A 637 -11.56 40.01 9.93
N CYS A 638 -12.06 38.78 9.99
CA CYS A 638 -13.39 38.44 9.51
C CYS A 638 -13.93 37.17 10.15
N VAL A 639 -15.27 37.02 10.08
CA VAL A 639 -15.96 35.77 10.44
C VAL A 639 -16.83 35.36 9.26
N LEU A 640 -16.59 34.15 8.75
CA LEU A 640 -17.32 33.54 7.64
C LEU A 640 -18.27 32.47 8.16
N ALA A 641 -19.57 32.75 8.20
CA ALA A 641 -20.56 31.70 8.43
C ALA A 641 -20.91 30.98 7.12
N GLN A 642 -21.03 29.66 7.19
CA GLN A 642 -21.17 28.81 6.02
C GLN A 642 -22.18 27.67 6.20
N ARG A 643 -22.96 27.41 5.14
CA ARG A 643 -23.82 26.24 4.95
C ARG A 643 -23.56 25.63 3.58
N LEU A 644 -23.92 24.35 3.40
CA LEU A 644 -23.90 23.71 2.09
C LEU A 644 -25.32 23.42 1.61
N VAL A 645 -25.65 23.88 0.40
CA VAL A 645 -26.87 23.51 -0.32
C VAL A 645 -26.56 22.57 -1.47
N ARG A 646 -27.49 21.71 -1.84
CA ARG A 646 -27.40 20.90 -3.04
C ARG A 646 -27.61 21.76 -4.27
N THR A 647 -26.76 21.59 -5.29
CA THR A 647 -26.92 22.28 -6.57
C THR A 647 -27.86 21.51 -7.50
N LEU A 648 -28.63 22.23 -8.27
CA LEU A 648 -29.47 21.66 -9.32
C LEU A 648 -28.58 20.91 -10.35
N CYS A 649 -29.04 19.76 -10.78
CA CYS A 649 -28.31 18.99 -11.79
C CYS A 649 -28.26 19.71 -13.12
N LYS A 650 -27.08 20.03 -13.60
CA LYS A 650 -26.92 20.79 -14.86
C LYS A 650 -27.52 20.11 -16.09
N ASN A 651 -27.67 18.75 -16.03
CA ASN A 651 -28.20 17.99 -17.15
C ASN A 651 -29.71 17.90 -17.21
N CYS A 652 -30.40 18.04 -16.07
CA CYS A 652 -31.84 17.82 -16.03
C CYS A 652 -32.62 18.91 -15.30
N LYS A 653 -31.99 20.00 -14.88
CA LYS A 653 -32.74 21.14 -14.36
C LYS A 653 -33.61 21.72 -15.48
N GLU A 654 -34.85 22.01 -15.14
CA GLU A 654 -35.82 22.56 -16.07
C GLU A 654 -36.05 24.05 -15.74
N SER A 655 -36.02 24.89 -16.76
CA SER A 655 -36.38 26.31 -16.66
C SER A 655 -37.87 26.52 -16.60
N TYR A 656 -38.33 27.44 -15.77
CA TYR A 656 -39.73 27.85 -15.71
C TYR A 656 -39.88 29.32 -15.38
N HIS A 657 -41.00 29.87 -15.70
CA HIS A 657 -41.37 31.24 -15.33
C HIS A 657 -42.09 31.23 -13.98
N PRO A 658 -41.54 31.88 -12.93
CA PRO A 658 -42.15 31.86 -11.61
C PRO A 658 -43.45 32.68 -11.62
N SER A 659 -44.40 32.29 -10.81
CA SER A 659 -45.56 33.11 -10.54
C SER A 659 -45.15 34.36 -9.74
N LYS A 660 -45.94 35.44 -9.83
CA LYS A 660 -45.74 36.67 -9.06
C LYS A 660 -45.65 36.38 -7.55
N SER A 661 -46.48 35.47 -7.07
CA SER A 661 -46.48 35.01 -5.65
C SER A 661 -45.18 34.33 -5.25
N GLU A 662 -44.57 33.52 -6.13
CA GLU A 662 -43.24 32.89 -5.87
C GLU A 662 -42.14 33.96 -5.81
N TYR A 663 -42.15 34.91 -6.75
CA TYR A 663 -41.20 36.02 -6.73
C TYR A 663 -41.35 36.87 -5.47
N GLU A 664 -42.57 37.28 -5.09
CA GLU A 664 -42.85 38.05 -3.86
C GLU A 664 -42.38 37.27 -2.61
N THR A 665 -42.48 35.96 -2.65
CA THR A 665 -41.96 35.11 -1.57
C THR A 665 -40.42 35.18 -1.47
N LEU A 666 -39.69 35.17 -2.59
CA LEU A 666 -38.24 35.36 -2.58
C LEU A 666 -37.84 36.73 -2.06
N VAL A 667 -38.53 37.81 -2.51
CA VAL A 667 -38.30 39.19 -2.05
C VAL A 667 -38.55 39.32 -0.54
N ARG A 668 -39.66 38.78 -0.04
CA ARG A 668 -40.01 38.81 1.39
C ARG A 668 -38.97 38.04 2.22
N GLU A 669 -38.52 36.87 1.75
CA GLU A 669 -37.49 36.07 2.46
C GLU A 669 -36.09 36.68 2.37
N TYR A 670 -35.82 37.54 1.38
CA TYR A 670 -34.59 38.34 1.31
C TYR A 670 -34.52 39.40 2.41
N GLY A 671 -35.68 39.88 2.92
CA GLY A 671 -35.80 40.78 4.05
C GLY A 671 -36.70 41.96 3.76
N SER A 672 -36.40 42.83 2.78
CA SER A 672 -37.27 43.93 2.36
C SER A 672 -37.13 44.17 0.86
N VAL A 673 -38.16 44.77 0.27
CA VAL A 673 -38.19 45.16 -1.15
C VAL A 673 -37.00 46.08 -1.47
N GLU A 674 -36.77 47.09 -0.66
CA GLU A 674 -35.70 48.07 -0.83
C GLU A 674 -34.30 47.42 -0.83
N ARG A 675 -34.07 46.46 0.07
CA ARG A 675 -32.79 45.71 0.11
C ARG A 675 -32.63 44.79 -1.09
N PHE A 676 -33.71 44.14 -1.50
CA PHE A 676 -33.68 43.27 -2.67
C PHE A 676 -33.38 44.07 -3.93
N GLU A 677 -34.07 45.19 -4.14
CA GLU A 677 -33.83 46.08 -5.28
C GLU A 677 -32.40 46.65 -5.28
N LYS A 678 -31.90 47.05 -4.12
CA LYS A 678 -30.54 47.61 -4.00
C LYS A 678 -29.45 46.60 -4.31
N ASN A 679 -29.61 45.35 -3.85
CA ASN A 679 -28.53 44.36 -3.90
C ASN A 679 -28.66 43.43 -5.10
N VAL A 680 -29.86 43.05 -5.51
CA VAL A 680 -30.15 42.06 -6.55
C VAL A 680 -30.53 42.73 -7.86
N ASN A 681 -31.34 43.75 -7.78
CA ASN A 681 -31.84 44.58 -8.92
C ASN A 681 -32.42 43.75 -10.09
N ILE A 682 -33.15 42.68 -9.77
CA ILE A 682 -33.86 41.82 -10.74
C ILE A 682 -35.35 42.03 -10.53
N PRO A 683 -36.05 42.85 -11.37
CA PRO A 683 -37.50 43.08 -11.26
C PRO A 683 -38.26 41.82 -11.72
N TYR A 684 -39.54 41.72 -11.29
CA TYR A 684 -40.45 40.73 -11.83
C TYR A 684 -40.84 41.10 -13.26
N THR A 685 -40.53 40.22 -14.19
CA THR A 685 -40.93 40.29 -15.60
C THR A 685 -41.43 38.94 -16.06
N ASP A 686 -42.20 38.89 -17.12
CA ASP A 686 -42.69 37.64 -17.71
C ASP A 686 -41.51 36.79 -18.29
N ASP A 687 -40.36 37.40 -18.52
CA ASP A 687 -39.13 36.74 -18.99
C ASP A 687 -38.25 36.19 -17.86
N LEU A 688 -38.62 36.42 -16.59
CA LEU A 688 -37.85 35.90 -15.46
C LEU A 688 -37.84 34.38 -15.47
N ILE A 689 -36.65 33.79 -15.46
CA ILE A 689 -36.48 32.35 -15.49
C ILE A 689 -35.88 31.86 -14.16
N LEU A 690 -36.57 30.92 -13.54
CA LEU A 690 -36.02 30.09 -12.45
C LEU A 690 -35.87 28.64 -12.90
N TYR A 691 -35.23 27.82 -12.06
CA TYR A 691 -34.99 26.43 -12.37
C TYR A 691 -35.50 25.51 -11.28
N ARG A 692 -36.02 24.34 -11.69
CA ARG A 692 -36.50 23.29 -10.78
C ARG A 692 -35.79 21.95 -11.02
N PRO A 693 -35.69 21.10 -9.99
CA PRO A 693 -35.09 19.75 -10.13
C PRO A 693 -36.10 18.84 -10.86
N VAL A 694 -35.59 18.00 -11.78
CA VAL A 694 -36.40 16.97 -12.46
C VAL A 694 -35.90 15.58 -12.06
N GLY A 695 -34.70 15.20 -12.45
CA GLY A 695 -34.11 13.89 -12.27
C GLY A 695 -33.63 13.29 -13.57
N CYS A 696 -32.48 12.63 -13.56
CA CYS A 696 -31.93 11.88 -14.69
C CYS A 696 -30.93 10.82 -14.18
N ASN A 697 -30.46 9.94 -15.08
CA ASN A 697 -29.50 8.90 -14.72
C ASN A 697 -28.21 9.45 -14.11
N ARG A 698 -27.75 10.64 -14.55
CA ARG A 698 -26.52 11.27 -14.03
C ARG A 698 -26.63 11.72 -12.56
N CYS A 699 -27.82 12.12 -12.13
CA CYS A 699 -28.07 12.51 -10.74
C CYS A 699 -28.86 11.43 -9.97
N TYR A 700 -28.91 10.21 -10.49
CA TYR A 700 -29.65 9.07 -9.91
C TYR A 700 -31.09 9.46 -9.54
N ASN A 701 -31.77 10.17 -10.45
CA ASN A 701 -33.13 10.67 -10.34
C ASN A 701 -33.37 11.65 -9.16
N ALA A 702 -32.31 12.17 -8.54
CA ALA A 702 -32.42 13.10 -7.42
C ALA A 702 -32.77 14.54 -7.84
N GLY A 703 -32.51 14.93 -9.08
CA GLY A 703 -32.63 16.30 -9.57
C GLY A 703 -31.51 17.24 -9.13
N TYR A 704 -30.60 16.76 -8.26
CA TYR A 704 -29.46 17.52 -7.71
C TYR A 704 -28.15 16.76 -7.95
N ALA A 705 -27.06 17.51 -8.16
CA ALA A 705 -25.72 16.96 -8.32
C ALA A 705 -24.67 17.96 -7.85
N GLY A 706 -23.95 17.61 -6.80
CA GLY A 706 -22.97 18.46 -6.16
C GLY A 706 -23.55 19.39 -5.08
N ARG A 707 -22.65 20.11 -4.43
CA ARG A 707 -22.96 21.07 -3.35
C ARG A 707 -22.25 22.39 -3.60
N MET A 708 -22.81 23.49 -3.10
CA MET A 708 -22.15 24.80 -3.06
C MET A 708 -22.35 25.46 -1.71
N GLY A 709 -21.41 26.35 -1.34
CA GLY A 709 -21.49 27.09 -0.10
C GLY A 709 -22.56 28.20 -0.17
N LEU A 710 -23.28 28.44 0.92
CA LEU A 710 -23.92 29.68 1.25
C LEU A 710 -23.05 30.40 2.26
N HIS A 711 -22.84 31.70 2.08
CA HIS A 711 -21.85 32.45 2.83
C HIS A 711 -22.43 33.74 3.42
N GLU A 712 -22.12 33.95 4.70
CA GLU A 712 -22.36 35.20 5.42
C GLU A 712 -20.99 35.66 5.94
N LEU A 713 -20.45 36.74 5.35
CA LEU A 713 -19.12 37.26 5.65
C LEU A 713 -19.19 38.57 6.41
N LEU A 714 -18.88 38.53 7.69
CA LEU A 714 -18.75 39.67 8.57
C LEU A 714 -17.28 40.14 8.58
N MET A 715 -17.06 41.44 8.31
CA MET A 715 -15.74 42.07 8.32
C MET A 715 -15.47 42.77 9.65
N GLY A 716 -14.25 42.67 10.15
CA GLY A 716 -13.77 43.39 11.35
C GLY A 716 -13.48 44.84 11.07
N THR A 717 -14.53 45.61 10.65
CA THR A 717 -14.41 47.07 10.43
C THR A 717 -14.23 47.81 11.74
N ASP A 718 -13.70 49.04 11.68
CA ASP A 718 -13.50 49.86 12.88
C ASP A 718 -14.80 50.04 13.67
N SER A 719 -15.92 50.19 12.96
CA SER A 719 -17.24 50.29 13.56
C SER A 719 -17.65 49.02 14.28
N MET A 720 -17.37 47.87 13.66
CA MET A 720 -17.63 46.55 14.24
C MET A 720 -16.74 46.30 15.47
N LYS A 721 -15.46 46.64 15.39
CA LYS A 721 -14.50 46.51 16.50
C LYS A 721 -14.94 47.32 17.73
N LYS A 722 -15.39 48.57 17.53
CA LYS A 722 -15.95 49.42 18.62
C LYS A 722 -17.19 48.79 19.29
N LEU A 723 -18.06 48.16 18.52
CA LEU A 723 -19.23 47.48 19.07
C LEU A 723 -18.85 46.20 19.85
N ILE A 724 -17.84 45.49 19.42
CA ILE A 724 -17.27 44.32 20.15
C ILE A 724 -16.66 44.77 21.46
N GLN A 725 -15.84 45.85 21.45
CA GLN A 725 -15.24 46.44 22.64
C GLN A 725 -16.27 46.86 23.66
N ASN A 726 -17.40 47.36 23.20
CA ASN A 726 -18.51 47.77 24.05
C ASN A 726 -19.44 46.62 24.45
N ASN A 727 -19.12 45.39 24.14
CA ASN A 727 -19.93 44.20 24.41
C ASN A 727 -21.38 44.35 23.98
N SER A 728 -21.60 44.89 22.77
CA SER A 728 -22.91 45.25 22.24
C SER A 728 -23.80 44.04 21.97
N LEU A 729 -25.09 44.20 22.04
CA LEU A 729 -26.11 43.16 21.74
C LEU A 729 -25.97 42.64 20.30
N ILE A 730 -26.26 41.34 20.11
CA ILE A 730 -26.16 40.66 18.82
C ILE A 730 -26.93 41.35 17.69
N GLU A 731 -28.08 41.97 17.98
CA GLU A 731 -28.87 42.72 17.00
C GLU A 731 -28.14 43.98 16.51
N VAL A 732 -27.43 44.65 17.40
CA VAL A 732 -26.64 45.86 17.06
C VAL A 732 -25.45 45.44 16.18
N LEU A 733 -24.76 44.35 16.53
CA LEU A 733 -23.69 43.79 15.71
C LEU A 733 -24.19 43.39 14.32
N ARG A 734 -25.35 42.72 14.25
CA ARG A 734 -25.99 42.34 12.98
C ARG A 734 -26.34 43.53 12.11
N ASN A 735 -26.94 44.56 12.72
CA ASN A 735 -27.31 45.77 11.98
C ASN A 735 -26.07 46.50 11.44
N GLN A 736 -25.00 46.56 12.20
CA GLN A 736 -23.73 47.11 11.73
C GLN A 736 -23.13 46.27 10.59
N ALA A 737 -23.07 44.96 10.76
CA ALA A 737 -22.53 44.05 9.71
C ALA A 737 -23.29 44.22 8.38
N VAL A 738 -24.64 44.38 8.45
CA VAL A 738 -25.47 44.64 7.26
C VAL A 738 -25.17 45.99 6.65
N LYS A 739 -24.94 47.04 7.50
CA LYS A 739 -24.51 48.36 6.99
C LYS A 739 -23.18 48.31 6.29
N ASP A 740 -22.26 47.49 6.79
CA ASP A 740 -20.94 47.22 6.19
C ASP A 740 -21.03 46.32 4.94
N GLY A 741 -22.24 45.97 4.51
CA GLY A 741 -22.57 45.25 3.27
C GLY A 741 -22.63 43.73 3.45
N MET A 742 -22.68 43.15 4.65
CA MET A 742 -22.88 41.74 4.86
C MET A 742 -24.24 41.29 4.32
N THR A 743 -24.25 40.23 3.53
CA THR A 743 -25.46 39.47 3.17
C THR A 743 -25.60 38.28 4.10
N THR A 744 -26.80 37.98 4.55
CA THR A 744 -27.09 36.80 5.36
C THR A 744 -27.03 35.53 4.51
N LEU A 745 -26.87 34.34 5.17
CA LEU A 745 -26.90 33.06 4.47
C LEU A 745 -28.14 32.88 3.58
N LYS A 746 -29.32 33.37 4.04
CA LYS A 746 -30.56 33.28 3.28
C LYS A 746 -30.53 34.18 2.07
N GLN A 747 -30.03 35.42 2.19
CA GLN A 747 -29.87 36.37 1.09
C GLN A 747 -28.93 35.82 0.01
N ASP A 748 -27.75 35.32 0.40
CA ASP A 748 -26.81 34.67 -0.51
C ASP A 748 -27.45 33.46 -1.21
N GLY A 749 -28.30 32.68 -0.47
CA GLY A 749 -29.08 31.59 -1.04
C GLY A 749 -30.07 32.03 -2.11
N ILE A 750 -30.80 33.15 -1.88
CA ILE A 750 -31.76 33.69 -2.84
C ILE A 750 -31.06 34.22 -4.11
N GLU A 751 -29.93 34.88 -3.96
CA GLU A 751 -29.10 35.27 -5.11
C GLU A 751 -28.70 34.07 -5.97
N LYS A 752 -28.35 32.92 -5.33
CA LYS A 752 -28.03 31.67 -6.01
C LYS A 752 -29.22 30.96 -6.65
N ILE A 753 -30.44 31.15 -6.10
CA ILE A 753 -31.68 30.69 -6.76
C ILE A 753 -31.87 31.46 -8.06
N LEU A 754 -31.77 32.78 -8.01
CA LEU A 754 -31.89 33.65 -9.20
C LEU A 754 -30.80 33.32 -10.24
N GLY A 755 -29.62 32.97 -9.79
CA GLY A 755 -28.53 32.46 -10.65
C GLY A 755 -28.71 31.00 -11.17
N GLY A 756 -29.83 30.34 -10.85
CA GLY A 756 -30.18 28.99 -11.34
C GLY A 756 -29.30 27.87 -10.80
N ASN A 757 -28.69 28.05 -9.62
CA ASN A 757 -27.78 27.09 -9.01
C ASN A 757 -28.48 26.15 -8.03
N CYS A 758 -29.49 26.63 -7.31
CA CYS A 758 -30.24 25.85 -6.32
C CYS A 758 -31.72 26.30 -6.33
N ASP A 759 -32.55 25.72 -5.47
CA ASP A 759 -33.96 26.09 -5.29
C ASP A 759 -34.26 26.54 -3.85
N LEU A 760 -35.43 27.13 -3.65
CA LEU A 760 -35.85 27.66 -2.36
C LEU A 760 -35.98 26.58 -1.29
N LEU A 761 -36.33 25.35 -1.67
CA LEU A 761 -36.44 24.22 -0.74
C LEU A 761 -35.07 23.89 -0.11
N GLN A 762 -34.00 23.88 -0.91
CA GLN A 762 -32.64 23.62 -0.41
C GLN A 762 -32.15 24.75 0.51
N VAL A 763 -32.41 26.02 0.17
CA VAL A 763 -32.03 27.16 1.02
C VAL A 763 -32.77 27.12 2.36
N ARG A 764 -34.08 26.87 2.36
CA ARG A 764 -34.90 26.75 3.59
C ARG A 764 -34.46 25.59 4.49
N LYS A 765 -33.95 24.49 3.95
CA LYS A 765 -33.46 23.36 4.73
C LYS A 765 -32.25 23.68 5.59
N VAL A 766 -31.41 24.62 5.17
CA VAL A 766 -30.14 24.92 5.82
C VAL A 766 -30.08 26.27 6.50
N CYS A 767 -30.99 27.21 6.13
CA CYS A 767 -31.12 28.50 6.77
C CYS A 767 -32.30 28.48 7.76
N ILE A 768 -31.97 28.59 9.04
CA ILE A 768 -32.96 28.70 10.12
C ILE A 768 -33.71 30.03 9.97
N ARG A 769 -35.00 30.03 10.32
CA ARG A 769 -35.86 31.24 10.29
C ARG A 769 -35.38 32.32 11.22
#